data_0295e6ebde5d2ac904eb71f7ab66f78b
#
_entry.id   0295e6ebde5d2ac904eb71f7ab66f78b
#
_cell.length_a   1.000
_cell.length_b   1.000
_cell.length_c   1.000
_cell.angle_alpha   90.00
_cell.angle_beta   90.00
_cell.angle_gamma   90.00
#
_symmetry.space_group_name_H-M   'P 1'
#
loop_
_entity.id
_entity.type
_entity.pdbx_description
1 polymer ?
#
loop_
_entity_poly.entity_id
_entity_poly.type
_entity_poly.pdbx_seq_one_letter_code
_entity_poly.pdbx_strand_id
1 'polypeptide(L)'
;MFNNLALILLILITFNVNAQLTRKPLLGARIEYGTEAGNSGCKVIQVIRGTSVELKLQENDIITKIGDKSFQSADELINEFLTYEPGKNVELTVIRGKKTLKLKGKVVARPLETDNNASVIYDQANYKDGQLRVIINKPFKEKKMPAMLFIPGYTCSSIDELSNDHPYKRIIDAYVDEGYVTLRIEKSGLGDSRNTPPCENCDLLDEIDNFEVGLKKLKSLSYVDTNQIIIVGHSMGGIIAPAISAKNNVAGVVVYGTTAKSWFEYQLEMYRIQNALAGMNPIEVEKSVREQYELNYRYFIKKEKLEELAKNPKADSLLRVTWEYNGKGKIYARNAEYWRQIQDYPHLENWEKTKAKVLVQFGEADFQAFSKADHQQIVNTVNYFHPGNATLMTYPLTDHFFAKSGSMQEAYNKFASGKIQQLFDEYNQEVGLSAVKWSNEILSIKDEVNLQEKGWKKLNTERYPGKQDDITFINENEGWYINGYGSIYHTKNGGETWEKQLEKKGTFFRCVAFVDSLIGFAGTVGTDYFPNVIDTIPLYGTTDGGKTWNPVSYSGPYVKGLCAIDIVKEQYINHGKSDYKIHLYAVGRVGSPANLMVSHDGGLTWISSSMNNDCKMLFDIKMFDKNNGIVCAASNEDIEKSNALILKTSDGGKSWKKVYQSNRSFEGTWKASFPSDKIGYVTIQSYNPDPNVKQQRVAKTTDGGNTWQEINLVEDASAREFGIGFIDENHGFVGTMNSGYETKDGGKTWTPVYLGMACNKIRIYKDINGNVYGYSIGLDVMKGKF
;
A
#
# COMPACT_ATOMS: atom_id res chain seq x y z
N MET A 1 24.44 -3.22 75.07
CA MET A 1 23.09 -2.77 74.86
C MET A 1 23.13 -1.61 73.92
N PHE A 2 23.04 -1.77 72.66
CA PHE A 2 22.84 -0.74 71.69
C PHE A 2 21.92 -1.30 70.59
N ASN A 3 20.73 -0.79 70.51
CA ASN A 3 19.73 -1.05 69.49
C ASN A 3 20.16 -0.38 68.19
N ASN A 4 20.36 -1.13 67.09
CA ASN A 4 20.46 -0.62 65.78
C ASN A 4 19.07 -0.72 65.09
N LEU A 5 18.40 0.43 64.92
CA LEU A 5 17.23 0.60 64.05
C LEU A 5 17.77 0.81 62.62
N ALA A 6 17.62 -0.18 61.74
CA ALA A 6 17.87 -0.02 60.32
C ALA A 6 16.60 0.61 59.70
N LEU A 7 16.75 1.84 59.21
CA LEU A 7 15.72 2.57 58.46
C LEU A 7 15.76 2.06 56.99
N ILE A 8 14.78 1.20 56.63
CA ILE A 8 14.64 0.79 55.20
C ILE A 8 13.93 1.92 54.48
N LEU A 9 14.68 2.66 53.67
CA LEU A 9 14.14 3.66 52.73
C LEU A 9 13.55 2.93 51.53
N LEU A 10 12.22 2.75 51.50
CA LEU A 10 11.53 2.24 50.32
C LEU A 10 11.49 3.34 49.26
N ILE A 11 12.37 3.32 48.29
CA ILE A 11 12.28 4.14 47.08
C ILE A 11 11.19 3.54 46.24
N LEU A 12 10.01 4.11 46.25
CA LEU A 12 8.93 3.86 45.30
C LEU A 12 9.36 4.50 43.94
N ILE A 13 10.03 3.69 43.12
CA ILE A 13 10.20 4.02 41.71
C ILE A 13 8.84 3.75 41.06
N THR A 14 8.05 4.80 40.90
CA THR A 14 6.87 4.77 40.04
C THR A 14 7.33 4.65 38.60
N PHE A 15 7.39 3.42 38.10
CA PHE A 15 7.41 3.20 36.66
C PHE A 15 6.07 3.71 36.11
N ASN A 16 6.06 4.88 35.53
CA ASN A 16 5.00 5.28 34.62
C ASN A 16 5.10 4.36 33.40
N VAL A 17 4.49 3.18 33.49
CA VAL A 17 4.21 2.37 32.31
C VAL A 17 3.12 3.14 31.58
N ASN A 18 3.48 3.99 30.65
CA ASN A 18 2.55 4.55 29.70
C ASN A 18 1.91 3.37 28.95
N ALA A 19 0.69 3.02 29.33
CA ALA A 19 -0.04 1.95 28.64
C ALA A 19 -0.15 2.32 27.16
N GLN A 20 0.30 1.42 26.28
CA GLN A 20 0.21 1.62 24.84
C GLN A 20 -1.25 1.82 24.46
N LEU A 21 -1.53 2.80 23.57
CA LEU A 21 -2.88 3.04 23.06
C LEU A 21 -3.41 1.76 22.40
N THR A 22 -4.52 1.26 22.91
CA THR A 22 -5.23 0.13 22.32
C THR A 22 -6.03 0.59 21.11
N ARG A 23 -6.22 -0.31 20.13
CA ARG A 23 -7.09 -0.04 18.96
C ARG A 23 -8.53 0.18 19.43
N LYS A 24 -9.22 1.17 18.85
CA LYS A 24 -10.65 1.36 19.06
C LYS A 24 -11.47 0.23 18.45
N PRO A 25 -12.68 0.00 18.94
CA PRO A 25 -13.57 -1.01 18.39
C PRO A 25 -14.03 -0.64 16.97
N LEU A 26 -14.33 -1.67 16.17
CA LEU A 26 -14.90 -1.56 14.84
C LEU A 26 -16.26 -2.24 14.80
N LEU A 27 -17.31 -1.50 14.44
CA LEU A 27 -18.66 -2.06 14.27
C LEU A 27 -18.73 -3.01 13.06
N GLY A 28 -17.90 -2.78 12.05
CA GLY A 28 -17.82 -3.61 10.85
C GLY A 28 -19.03 -3.51 9.93
N ALA A 29 -19.76 -2.42 9.99
CA ALA A 29 -20.92 -2.16 9.17
C ALA A 29 -21.05 -0.67 8.85
N ARG A 30 -21.44 -0.35 7.62
CA ARG A 30 -21.94 0.98 7.26
C ARG A 30 -23.38 1.08 7.66
N ILE A 31 -23.75 2.13 8.36
CA ILE A 31 -25.10 2.34 8.89
C ILE A 31 -25.64 3.71 8.52
N GLU A 32 -26.97 3.80 8.41
CA GLU A 32 -27.69 5.06 8.24
C GLU A 32 -28.86 5.10 9.21
N TYR A 33 -29.06 6.22 9.92
CA TYR A 33 -30.19 6.39 10.82
C TYR A 33 -31.45 6.77 10.06
N GLY A 34 -32.55 6.14 10.40
CA GLY A 34 -33.83 6.43 9.77
C GLY A 34 -34.99 5.73 10.47
N THR A 35 -36.19 6.01 9.98
CA THR A 35 -37.41 5.30 10.39
C THR A 35 -37.93 4.47 9.21
N GLU A 36 -37.95 3.15 9.37
CA GLU A 36 -38.44 2.22 8.32
C GLU A 36 -39.49 1.32 8.93
N ALA A 37 -40.65 1.24 8.28
CA ALA A 37 -41.80 0.45 8.73
C ALA A 37 -42.24 0.72 10.18
N GLY A 38 -42.14 1.97 10.67
CA GLY A 38 -42.48 2.39 12.01
C GLY A 38 -41.42 2.13 13.09
N ASN A 39 -40.28 1.63 12.72
CA ASN A 39 -39.14 1.39 13.60
C ASN A 39 -38.03 2.42 13.34
N SER A 40 -37.64 3.16 14.38
CA SER A 40 -36.50 4.08 14.33
C SER A 40 -35.23 3.37 14.79
N GLY A 41 -34.14 3.56 14.04
CA GLY A 41 -32.86 2.94 14.33
C GLY A 41 -31.81 3.12 13.22
N CYS A 42 -30.67 2.48 13.37
CA CYS A 42 -29.58 2.52 12.39
C CYS A 42 -29.66 1.31 11.48
N LYS A 43 -30.04 1.54 10.22
CA LYS A 43 -30.08 0.50 9.20
C LYS A 43 -28.67 0.16 8.74
N VAL A 44 -28.34 -1.12 8.70
CA VAL A 44 -27.10 -1.66 8.12
C VAL A 44 -27.23 -1.63 6.60
N ILE A 45 -26.48 -0.75 5.97
CA ILE A 45 -26.46 -0.58 4.51
C ILE A 45 -25.48 -1.57 3.88
N GLN A 46 -24.36 -1.82 4.58
CA GLN A 46 -23.31 -2.73 4.11
C GLN A 46 -22.61 -3.36 5.30
N VAL A 47 -22.31 -4.64 5.19
CA VAL A 47 -21.47 -5.37 6.16
C VAL A 47 -20.06 -5.46 5.59
N ILE A 48 -19.08 -5.01 6.37
CA ILE A 48 -17.66 -5.10 6.00
C ILE A 48 -17.18 -6.51 6.32
N ARG A 49 -16.92 -7.31 5.29
CA ARG A 49 -16.48 -8.71 5.44
C ARG A 49 -15.21 -8.79 6.30
N GLY A 50 -15.19 -9.77 7.20
CA GLY A 50 -14.05 -10.00 8.11
C GLY A 50 -14.09 -9.22 9.42
N THR A 51 -14.93 -8.19 9.57
CA THR A 51 -14.96 -7.33 10.75
C THR A 51 -16.23 -7.48 11.60
N SER A 52 -17.37 -7.80 11.00
CA SER A 52 -18.66 -7.95 11.68
C SER A 52 -19.11 -9.40 11.88
N VAL A 53 -18.29 -10.38 11.52
CA VAL A 53 -18.62 -11.82 11.63
C VAL A 53 -18.99 -12.18 13.09
N GLU A 54 -18.26 -11.62 14.04
CA GLU A 54 -18.51 -11.85 15.48
C GLU A 54 -19.87 -11.28 15.94
N LEU A 55 -20.35 -10.19 15.35
CA LEU A 55 -21.63 -9.54 15.70
C LEU A 55 -22.79 -10.10 14.91
N LYS A 56 -22.56 -10.92 13.89
CA LYS A 56 -23.58 -11.58 13.03
C LYS A 56 -24.59 -10.60 12.41
N LEU A 57 -24.17 -9.35 12.19
CA LEU A 57 -24.97 -8.35 11.48
C LEU A 57 -25.16 -8.74 10.01
N GLN A 58 -26.30 -8.38 9.44
CA GLN A 58 -26.64 -8.57 8.05
C GLN A 58 -27.11 -7.25 7.43
N GLU A 59 -26.97 -7.11 6.14
CA GLU A 59 -27.54 -5.97 5.41
C GLU A 59 -29.05 -5.92 5.62
N ASN A 60 -29.57 -4.71 5.76
CA ASN A 60 -30.94 -4.39 6.13
C ASN A 60 -31.35 -4.73 7.57
N ASP A 61 -30.45 -5.13 8.45
CA ASP A 61 -30.72 -5.10 9.89
C ASP A 61 -30.92 -3.65 10.35
N ILE A 62 -31.90 -3.42 11.24
CA ILE A 62 -32.08 -2.12 11.90
C ILE A 62 -31.60 -2.26 13.34
N ILE A 63 -30.46 -1.65 13.67
CA ILE A 63 -29.92 -1.66 15.04
C ILE A 63 -30.70 -0.64 15.86
N THR A 64 -31.41 -1.11 16.89
CA THR A 64 -32.25 -0.28 17.75
C THR A 64 -31.63 -0.01 19.14
N LYS A 65 -30.77 -0.93 19.62
CA LYS A 65 -30.07 -0.79 20.90
C LYS A 65 -28.70 -1.43 20.89
N ILE A 66 -27.82 -0.87 21.76
CA ILE A 66 -26.59 -1.53 22.24
C ILE A 66 -26.74 -1.70 23.75
N GLY A 67 -26.71 -2.96 24.23
CA GLY A 67 -27.16 -3.23 25.60
C GLY A 67 -28.59 -2.73 25.81
N ASP A 68 -28.76 -1.84 26.80
CA ASP A 68 -30.05 -1.24 27.11
C ASP A 68 -30.26 0.16 26.49
N LYS A 69 -29.23 0.74 25.84
CA LYS A 69 -29.27 2.09 25.28
C LYS A 69 -29.85 2.10 23.87
N SER A 70 -30.79 3.03 23.62
CA SER A 70 -31.31 3.37 22.28
C SER A 70 -30.72 4.69 21.80
N PHE A 71 -30.83 4.99 20.51
CA PHE A 71 -30.18 6.12 19.82
C PHE A 71 -31.16 6.95 19.03
N GLN A 72 -30.80 8.23 18.81
CA GLN A 72 -31.54 9.18 17.96
C GLN A 72 -30.76 9.53 16.68
N SER A 73 -29.54 9.01 16.53
CA SER A 73 -28.67 9.20 15.35
C SER A 73 -27.68 8.05 15.19
N ALA A 74 -27.06 7.97 14.00
CA ALA A 74 -25.94 7.04 13.76
C ALA A 74 -24.72 7.38 14.62
N ASP A 75 -24.47 8.68 14.84
CA ASP A 75 -23.35 9.15 15.65
C ASP A 75 -23.49 8.74 17.12
N GLU A 76 -24.71 8.81 17.69
CA GLU A 76 -24.94 8.33 19.04
C GLU A 76 -24.68 6.82 19.17
N LEU A 77 -25.08 6.03 18.19
CA LEU A 77 -24.79 4.59 18.15
C LEU A 77 -23.28 4.35 18.09
N ILE A 78 -22.59 5.00 17.17
CA ILE A 78 -21.14 4.83 16.99
C ILE A 78 -20.41 5.27 18.27
N ASN A 79 -20.76 6.42 18.84
CA ASN A 79 -20.13 6.91 20.07
C ASN A 79 -20.33 5.94 21.25
N GLU A 80 -21.51 5.37 21.38
CA GLU A 80 -21.76 4.33 22.40
C GLU A 80 -20.92 3.07 22.12
N PHE A 81 -20.88 2.61 20.85
CA PHE A 81 -20.10 1.43 20.47
C PHE A 81 -18.60 1.64 20.75
N LEU A 82 -18.07 2.84 20.51
CA LEU A 82 -16.68 3.20 20.79
C LEU A 82 -16.31 3.17 22.30
N THR A 83 -17.28 3.08 23.21
CA THR A 83 -17.02 2.90 24.65
C THR A 83 -16.65 1.47 25.02
N TYR A 84 -16.93 0.50 24.14
CA TYR A 84 -16.64 -0.91 24.40
C TYR A 84 -15.17 -1.22 24.07
N GLU A 85 -14.59 -2.10 24.87
CA GLU A 85 -13.22 -2.57 24.65
C GLU A 85 -13.21 -3.76 23.68
N PRO A 86 -12.29 -3.81 22.69
CA PRO A 86 -12.08 -4.98 21.87
C PRO A 86 -11.87 -6.25 22.71
N GLY A 87 -12.46 -7.36 22.24
CA GLY A 87 -12.46 -8.65 22.96
C GLY A 87 -13.56 -8.82 24.01
N LYS A 88 -14.22 -7.75 24.42
CA LYS A 88 -15.37 -7.81 25.33
C LYS A 88 -16.65 -8.15 24.58
N ASN A 89 -17.60 -8.73 25.29
CA ASN A 89 -18.92 -9.05 24.74
C ASN A 89 -19.79 -7.80 24.62
N VAL A 90 -20.54 -7.70 23.55
CA VAL A 90 -21.60 -6.71 23.33
C VAL A 90 -22.87 -7.41 22.88
N GLU A 91 -24.02 -6.87 23.27
CA GLU A 91 -25.34 -7.29 22.80
C GLU A 91 -25.95 -6.17 21.98
N LEU A 92 -26.31 -6.48 20.72
CA LEU A 92 -27.05 -5.59 19.84
C LEU A 92 -28.49 -6.08 19.73
N THR A 93 -29.47 -5.18 19.91
CA THR A 93 -30.86 -5.49 19.54
C THR A 93 -31.10 -4.99 18.14
N VAL A 94 -31.46 -5.91 17.24
CA VAL A 94 -31.71 -5.59 15.82
C VAL A 94 -33.11 -6.05 15.41
N ILE A 95 -33.68 -5.36 14.44
CA ILE A 95 -34.87 -5.79 13.72
C ILE A 95 -34.42 -6.36 12.37
N ARG A 96 -34.70 -7.64 12.14
CA ARG A 96 -34.41 -8.36 10.87
C ARG A 96 -35.71 -8.83 10.27
N GLY A 97 -36.14 -8.13 9.24
CA GLY A 97 -37.48 -8.31 8.68
C GLY A 97 -38.58 -7.94 9.72
N LYS A 98 -39.37 -8.92 10.15
CA LYS A 98 -40.43 -8.71 11.17
C LYS A 98 -40.02 -9.19 12.58
N LYS A 99 -38.77 -9.63 12.78
CA LYS A 99 -38.33 -10.23 14.05
C LYS A 99 -37.35 -9.32 14.76
N THR A 100 -37.53 -9.13 16.06
CA THR A 100 -36.53 -8.53 16.94
C THR A 100 -35.59 -9.64 17.41
N LEU A 101 -34.28 -9.43 17.20
CA LEU A 101 -33.23 -10.38 17.56
C LEU A 101 -32.25 -9.70 18.52
N LYS A 102 -31.69 -10.47 19.45
CA LYS A 102 -30.54 -10.09 20.28
C LYS A 102 -29.31 -10.80 19.74
N LEU A 103 -28.41 -10.02 19.13
CA LEU A 103 -27.15 -10.52 18.60
C LEU A 103 -26.08 -10.31 19.67
N LYS A 104 -25.41 -11.40 20.05
CA LYS A 104 -24.28 -11.37 21.00
C LYS A 104 -23.02 -11.76 20.27
N GLY A 105 -21.98 -10.98 20.49
CA GLY A 105 -20.67 -11.25 19.91
C GLY A 105 -19.58 -10.50 20.65
N LYS A 106 -18.34 -10.74 20.27
CA LYS A 106 -17.18 -9.99 20.77
C LYS A 106 -16.96 -8.75 19.90
N VAL A 107 -16.60 -7.67 20.56
CA VAL A 107 -16.16 -6.44 19.90
C VAL A 107 -14.80 -6.70 19.25
N VAL A 108 -14.68 -6.41 17.97
CA VAL A 108 -13.44 -6.56 17.20
C VAL A 108 -12.71 -5.22 17.20
N ALA A 109 -11.39 -5.25 17.34
CA ALA A 109 -10.54 -4.06 17.18
C ALA A 109 -10.48 -3.66 15.70
N ARG A 110 -10.26 -2.37 15.44
CA ARG A 110 -9.86 -1.92 14.10
C ARG A 110 -8.61 -2.68 13.65
N PRO A 111 -8.53 -3.13 12.41
CA PRO A 111 -7.35 -3.81 11.90
C PRO A 111 -6.13 -2.88 11.94
N LEU A 112 -4.94 -3.45 11.88
CA LEU A 112 -3.71 -2.72 11.65
C LEU A 112 -3.48 -2.61 10.15
N GLU A 113 -3.04 -1.46 9.70
CA GLU A 113 -2.56 -1.31 8.32
C GLU A 113 -1.36 -2.24 8.09
N THR A 114 -1.24 -2.72 6.88
CA THR A 114 -0.07 -3.44 6.39
C THR A 114 0.53 -2.69 5.22
N ASP A 115 1.84 -2.75 5.09
CA ASP A 115 2.59 -2.15 4.00
C ASP A 115 3.58 -3.18 3.48
N ASN A 116 3.71 -3.27 2.16
CA ASN A 116 4.60 -4.26 1.55
C ASN A 116 6.07 -3.82 1.59
N ASN A 117 6.33 -2.51 1.75
CA ASN A 117 7.66 -1.89 1.65
C ASN A 117 8.17 -1.38 3.00
N ALA A 118 7.32 -1.47 4.05
CA ALA A 118 7.64 -0.95 5.37
C ALA A 118 6.94 -1.73 6.48
N SER A 119 7.52 -1.74 7.67
CA SER A 119 6.81 -2.10 8.90
C SER A 119 5.90 -0.95 9.29
N VAL A 120 4.60 -1.22 9.45
CA VAL A 120 3.65 -0.24 9.98
C VAL A 120 3.63 -0.32 11.49
N ILE A 121 4.08 0.74 12.15
CA ILE A 121 4.20 0.83 13.61
C ILE A 121 3.13 1.76 14.12
N TYR A 122 2.26 1.24 14.99
CA TYR A 122 1.28 2.01 15.74
C TYR A 122 1.88 2.45 17.06
N ASP A 123 2.18 3.74 17.17
CA ASP A 123 2.80 4.36 18.34
C ASP A 123 1.92 5.50 18.88
N GLN A 124 2.39 6.22 19.85
CA GLN A 124 1.67 7.30 20.51
C GLN A 124 2.58 8.48 20.86
N ALA A 125 1.98 9.64 21.00
CA ALA A 125 2.66 10.84 21.49
C ALA A 125 1.79 11.55 22.55
N ASN A 126 2.41 12.03 23.61
CA ASN A 126 1.71 12.80 24.65
C ASN A 126 1.30 14.17 24.10
N TYR A 127 0.07 14.55 24.32
CA TYR A 127 -0.50 15.82 23.91
C TYR A 127 -1.51 16.32 24.95
N LYS A 128 -1.23 17.47 25.54
CA LYS A 128 -2.00 17.99 26.70
C LYS A 128 -2.11 16.91 27.78
N ASP A 129 -3.31 16.61 28.25
CA ASP A 129 -3.57 15.59 29.26
C ASP A 129 -3.84 14.19 28.68
N GLY A 130 -3.66 14.03 27.35
CA GLY A 130 -3.97 12.81 26.63
C GLY A 130 -2.85 12.31 25.72
N GLN A 131 -3.22 11.43 24.80
CA GLN A 131 -2.31 10.79 23.87
C GLN A 131 -2.91 10.77 22.46
N LEU A 132 -2.09 11.13 21.49
CA LEU A 132 -2.41 11.05 20.06
C LEU A 132 -1.88 9.74 19.48
N ARG A 133 -2.64 9.13 18.59
CA ARG A 133 -2.20 8.01 17.80
C ARG A 133 -1.19 8.48 16.74
N VAL A 134 -0.07 7.78 16.67
CA VAL A 134 0.97 7.97 15.67
C VAL A 134 1.07 6.70 14.83
N ILE A 135 1.14 6.84 13.51
CA ILE A 135 1.30 5.74 12.56
C ILE A 135 2.58 6.01 11.76
N ILE A 136 3.51 5.06 11.82
CA ILE A 136 4.82 5.17 11.20
C ILE A 136 4.99 4.05 10.20
N ASN A 137 5.29 4.39 8.95
CA ASN A 137 5.78 3.42 7.99
C ASN A 137 7.31 3.47 8.03
N LYS A 138 7.95 2.43 8.55
CA LYS A 138 9.41 2.29 8.63
C LYS A 138 9.89 1.35 7.54
N PRO A 139 10.57 1.84 6.50
CA PRO A 139 11.19 0.99 5.49
C PRO A 139 12.15 -0.03 6.12
N PHE A 140 12.34 -1.17 5.47
CA PHE A 140 13.18 -2.25 5.95
C PHE A 140 14.67 -1.97 5.73
N LYS A 141 15.17 -0.86 6.32
CA LYS A 141 16.58 -0.45 6.26
C LYS A 141 17.15 -0.36 7.67
N GLU A 142 18.42 -0.79 7.85
CA GLU A 142 19.07 -0.78 9.18
C GLU A 142 19.73 0.55 9.53
N LYS A 143 20.10 1.38 8.54
CA LYS A 143 20.72 2.68 8.75
C LYS A 143 19.71 3.77 9.10
N LYS A 144 20.20 4.92 9.59
CA LYS A 144 19.36 6.11 9.71
C LYS A 144 18.82 6.53 8.35
N MET A 145 17.54 6.82 8.30
CA MET A 145 16.79 7.11 7.07
C MET A 145 16.30 8.55 7.06
N PRO A 146 16.15 9.15 5.87
CA PRO A 146 15.39 10.37 5.73
C PRO A 146 13.94 10.14 6.18
N ALA A 147 13.25 11.21 6.55
CA ALA A 147 11.89 11.05 7.04
C ALA A 147 10.95 12.11 6.49
N MET A 148 9.65 11.78 6.49
CA MET A 148 8.57 12.66 6.06
C MET A 148 7.49 12.72 7.14
N LEU A 149 7.09 13.94 7.52
CA LEU A 149 5.89 14.21 8.29
C LEU A 149 4.76 14.64 7.35
N PHE A 150 3.64 13.94 7.36
CA PHE A 150 2.47 14.28 6.55
C PHE A 150 1.45 15.09 7.37
N ILE A 151 1.00 16.24 6.84
CA ILE A 151 0.00 17.14 7.44
C ILE A 151 -1.19 17.27 6.49
N PRO A 152 -2.36 16.68 6.81
CA PRO A 152 -3.56 16.73 5.98
C PRO A 152 -4.27 18.11 6.02
N GLY A 153 -5.33 18.24 5.21
CA GLY A 153 -6.22 19.40 5.21
C GLY A 153 -7.05 19.55 6.50
N TYR A 154 -8.00 20.51 6.51
CA TYR A 154 -8.73 20.92 7.72
C TYR A 154 -9.74 19.91 8.27
N THR A 155 -10.16 18.94 7.49
CA THR A 155 -11.23 18.01 7.88
C THR A 155 -10.89 17.21 9.13
N CYS A 156 -11.91 16.91 9.93
CA CYS A 156 -11.81 16.02 11.09
C CYS A 156 -12.00 14.55 10.65
N SER A 157 -11.17 14.10 9.72
CA SER A 157 -11.14 12.73 9.23
C SER A 157 -9.91 12.00 9.75
N SER A 158 -10.07 10.74 10.16
CA SER A 158 -8.94 9.89 10.56
C SER A 158 -8.03 9.63 9.36
N ILE A 159 -6.72 9.55 9.63
CA ILE A 159 -5.67 9.21 8.67
C ILE A 159 -5.17 7.78 8.86
N ASP A 160 -5.91 6.98 9.61
CA ASP A 160 -5.71 5.54 9.82
C ASP A 160 -6.59 4.75 8.84
N GLU A 161 -6.13 3.60 8.43
CA GLU A 161 -6.84 2.69 7.50
C GLU A 161 -7.21 3.35 6.16
N LEU A 162 -6.32 4.20 5.63
CA LEU A 162 -6.49 4.77 4.30
C LEU A 162 -6.48 3.65 3.26
N SER A 163 -7.49 3.65 2.37
CA SER A 163 -7.52 2.70 1.25
C SER A 163 -6.34 2.93 0.30
N ASN A 164 -5.93 1.89 -0.41
CA ASN A 164 -4.76 1.95 -1.32
C ASN A 164 -4.93 2.96 -2.47
N ASP A 165 -6.15 3.32 -2.81
CA ASP A 165 -6.50 4.33 -3.82
C ASP A 165 -6.60 5.74 -3.22
N HIS A 166 -6.59 5.89 -1.89
CA HIS A 166 -6.67 7.20 -1.24
C HIS A 166 -5.46 8.06 -1.59
N PRO A 167 -5.65 9.32 -2.05
CA PRO A 167 -4.55 10.18 -2.50
C PRO A 167 -3.44 10.38 -1.45
N TYR A 168 -3.80 10.53 -0.19
CA TYR A 168 -2.82 10.64 0.91
C TYR A 168 -1.98 9.37 1.05
N LYS A 169 -2.60 8.18 0.95
CA LYS A 169 -1.88 6.92 0.99
C LYS A 169 -0.87 6.84 -0.15
N ARG A 170 -1.26 7.23 -1.36
CA ARG A 170 -0.38 7.22 -2.54
C ARG A 170 0.81 8.18 -2.42
N ILE A 171 0.63 9.36 -1.79
CA ILE A 171 1.75 10.27 -1.50
C ILE A 171 2.68 9.64 -0.45
N ILE A 172 2.12 9.08 0.62
CA ILE A 172 2.89 8.43 1.69
C ILE A 172 3.70 7.26 1.11
N ASP A 173 3.06 6.42 0.28
CA ASP A 173 3.71 5.27 -0.35
C ASP A 173 4.86 5.70 -1.28
N ALA A 174 4.70 6.79 -2.02
CA ALA A 174 5.78 7.31 -2.86
C ALA A 174 7.04 7.64 -2.04
N TYR A 175 6.89 8.20 -0.83
CA TYR A 175 8.03 8.44 0.07
C TYR A 175 8.55 7.14 0.70
N VAL A 176 7.67 6.22 1.11
CA VAL A 176 8.07 4.92 1.66
C VAL A 176 8.87 4.12 0.64
N ASP A 177 8.43 4.08 -0.60
CA ASP A 177 9.08 3.38 -1.71
C ASP A 177 10.52 3.87 -1.96
N GLU A 178 10.78 5.15 -1.73
CA GLU A 178 12.11 5.75 -1.83
C GLU A 178 12.93 5.64 -0.53
N GLY A 179 12.36 4.99 0.48
CA GLY A 179 13.06 4.65 1.72
C GLY A 179 12.98 5.72 2.80
N TYR A 180 12.01 6.60 2.75
CA TYR A 180 11.73 7.53 3.84
C TYR A 180 10.92 6.86 4.94
N VAL A 181 11.27 7.12 6.18
CA VAL A 181 10.35 6.89 7.30
C VAL A 181 9.23 7.91 7.17
N THR A 182 7.99 7.47 7.09
CA THR A 182 6.85 8.39 7.07
C THR A 182 6.12 8.35 8.39
N LEU A 183 5.70 9.51 8.88
CA LEU A 183 4.91 9.65 10.08
C LEU A 183 3.62 10.40 9.79
N ARG A 184 2.52 9.79 10.20
CA ARG A 184 1.20 10.40 10.32
C ARG A 184 0.82 10.47 11.79
N ILE A 185 0.25 11.57 12.22
CA ILE A 185 -0.31 11.72 13.56
C ILE A 185 -1.80 12.08 13.45
N GLU A 186 -2.64 11.39 14.17
CA GLU A 186 -4.06 11.72 14.23
C GLU A 186 -4.27 13.12 14.82
N LYS A 187 -5.21 13.85 14.26
CA LYS A 187 -5.69 15.06 14.92
C LYS A 187 -6.33 14.70 16.26
N SER A 188 -6.31 15.66 17.16
CA SER A 188 -6.93 15.53 18.50
C SER A 188 -8.35 14.93 18.41
N GLY A 189 -8.65 13.95 19.24
CA GLY A 189 -9.95 13.27 19.30
C GLY A 189 -10.18 12.19 18.23
N LEU A 190 -9.33 12.09 17.21
CA LEU A 190 -9.51 11.14 16.10
C LEU A 190 -8.75 9.81 16.30
N GLY A 191 -9.11 8.85 15.49
CA GLY A 191 -8.50 7.52 15.50
C GLY A 191 -8.53 6.90 16.90
N ASP A 192 -7.41 6.29 17.28
CA ASP A 192 -7.24 5.70 18.62
C ASP A 192 -6.80 6.72 19.69
N SER A 193 -6.69 8.02 19.36
CA SER A 193 -6.31 9.07 20.33
C SER A 193 -7.27 9.09 21.52
N ARG A 194 -6.71 9.31 22.74
CA ARG A 194 -7.48 9.27 24.00
C ARG A 194 -7.21 10.48 24.87
N ASN A 195 -8.23 10.90 25.62
CA ASN A 195 -8.18 12.03 26.54
C ASN A 195 -7.70 13.33 25.90
N THR A 196 -7.97 13.51 24.60
CA THR A 196 -7.68 14.72 23.84
C THR A 196 -8.99 15.37 23.38
N PRO A 197 -9.04 16.71 23.23
CA PRO A 197 -10.26 17.39 22.79
C PRO A 197 -10.76 16.85 21.44
N PRO A 198 -12.09 16.81 21.23
CA PRO A 198 -12.64 16.50 19.90
C PRO A 198 -12.09 17.45 18.83
N CYS A 199 -11.74 16.92 17.66
CA CYS A 199 -11.12 17.67 16.55
C CYS A 199 -11.92 18.92 16.18
N GLU A 200 -13.22 18.80 16.10
CA GLU A 200 -14.11 19.90 15.72
C GLU A 200 -14.18 21.04 16.78
N ASN A 201 -13.67 20.81 17.97
CA ASN A 201 -13.57 21.82 19.03
C ASN A 201 -12.18 22.46 19.12
N CYS A 202 -11.16 21.89 18.45
CA CYS A 202 -9.82 22.45 18.39
C CYS A 202 -9.77 23.69 17.51
N ASP A 203 -8.93 24.64 17.90
CA ASP A 203 -8.60 25.81 17.09
C ASP A 203 -7.33 25.58 16.25
N LEU A 204 -6.88 26.61 15.48
CA LEU A 204 -5.69 26.46 14.61
C LEU A 204 -4.41 26.24 15.43
N LEU A 205 -4.25 26.92 16.56
CA LEU A 205 -3.05 26.79 17.38
C LEU A 205 -2.97 25.40 18.01
N ASP A 206 -4.09 24.86 18.44
CA ASP A 206 -4.20 23.47 18.91
C ASP A 206 -3.74 22.48 17.81
N GLU A 207 -4.12 22.72 16.56
CA GLU A 207 -3.78 21.85 15.45
C GLU A 207 -2.30 21.96 15.04
N ILE A 208 -1.73 23.18 15.10
CA ILE A 208 -0.28 23.39 14.91
C ILE A 208 0.51 22.63 15.98
N ASP A 209 0.12 22.77 17.27
CA ASP A 209 0.77 22.07 18.37
C ASP A 209 0.67 20.55 18.22
N ASN A 210 -0.46 20.04 17.76
CA ASN A 210 -0.68 18.61 17.48
C ASN A 210 0.36 18.09 16.48
N PHE A 211 0.57 18.77 15.36
CA PHE A 211 1.53 18.34 14.34
C PHE A 211 2.98 18.65 14.76
N GLU A 212 3.23 19.65 15.60
CA GLU A 212 4.56 19.87 16.18
C GLU A 212 4.96 18.72 17.10
N VAL A 213 4.01 18.14 17.85
CA VAL A 213 4.21 16.91 18.63
C VAL A 213 4.57 15.75 17.70
N GLY A 214 3.93 15.65 16.53
CA GLY A 214 4.30 14.67 15.49
C GLY A 214 5.74 14.82 15.02
N LEU A 215 6.20 16.04 14.75
CA LEU A 215 7.58 16.31 14.37
C LEU A 215 8.57 15.94 15.49
N LYS A 216 8.26 16.29 16.74
CA LYS A 216 9.07 15.90 17.91
C LYS A 216 9.17 14.39 18.05
N LYS A 217 8.06 13.68 17.86
CA LYS A 217 8.04 12.21 17.84
C LYS A 217 8.92 11.66 16.72
N LEU A 218 8.80 12.16 15.51
CA LEU A 218 9.62 11.73 14.37
C LEU A 218 11.11 11.92 14.63
N LYS A 219 11.50 13.07 15.18
CA LYS A 219 12.88 13.37 15.57
C LYS A 219 13.43 12.48 16.69
N SER A 220 12.57 11.89 17.51
CA SER A 220 12.98 11.00 18.62
C SER A 220 13.27 9.56 18.19
N LEU A 221 12.93 9.17 16.96
CA LEU A 221 13.13 7.83 16.47
C LEU A 221 14.60 7.60 16.11
N SER A 222 15.22 6.57 16.70
CA SER A 222 16.66 6.29 16.58
C SER A 222 17.11 6.00 15.13
N TYR A 223 16.19 5.53 14.30
CA TYR A 223 16.43 5.19 12.90
C TYR A 223 16.14 6.35 11.93
N VAL A 224 15.77 7.54 12.43
CA VAL A 224 15.56 8.76 11.62
C VAL A 224 16.80 9.62 11.62
N ASP A 225 17.20 10.10 10.44
CA ASP A 225 18.18 11.20 10.31
C ASP A 225 17.46 12.54 10.48
N THR A 226 17.68 13.17 11.63
CA THR A 226 17.02 14.42 11.99
C THR A 226 17.40 15.62 11.11
N ASN A 227 18.48 15.51 10.31
CA ASN A 227 18.88 16.52 9.33
C ASN A 227 18.18 16.33 7.97
N GLN A 228 17.53 15.19 7.76
CA GLN A 228 16.88 14.79 6.49
C GLN A 228 15.38 14.65 6.65
N ILE A 229 14.72 15.62 7.26
CA ILE A 229 13.27 15.61 7.46
C ILE A 229 12.60 16.55 6.47
N ILE A 230 11.56 16.03 5.78
CA ILE A 230 10.65 16.75 4.90
C ILE A 230 9.29 16.87 5.59
N ILE A 231 8.68 18.04 5.57
CA ILE A 231 7.28 18.22 5.95
C ILE A 231 6.45 18.33 4.66
N VAL A 232 5.41 17.51 4.54
CA VAL A 232 4.48 17.54 3.41
C VAL A 232 3.11 17.98 3.90
N GLY A 233 2.65 19.14 3.44
CA GLY A 233 1.37 19.74 3.83
C GLY A 233 0.39 19.86 2.67
N HIS A 234 -0.84 19.36 2.85
CA HIS A 234 -1.92 19.50 1.90
C HIS A 234 -2.97 20.48 2.38
N SER A 235 -3.46 21.38 1.49
CA SER A 235 -4.54 22.31 1.81
C SER A 235 -4.20 23.15 3.06
N MET A 236 -4.98 23.08 4.13
CA MET A 236 -4.66 23.74 5.41
C MET A 236 -3.36 23.26 6.04
N GLY A 237 -2.91 22.02 5.73
CA GLY A 237 -1.57 21.57 6.08
C GLY A 237 -0.46 22.43 5.48
N GLY A 238 -0.73 23.13 4.37
CA GLY A 238 0.18 24.10 3.77
C GLY A 238 0.28 25.43 4.55
N ILE A 239 -0.62 25.70 5.47
CA ILE A 239 -0.52 26.81 6.45
C ILE A 239 0.21 26.36 7.71
N ILE A 240 0.00 25.10 8.12
CA ILE A 240 0.60 24.51 9.34
C ILE A 240 2.07 24.18 9.12
N ALA A 241 2.44 23.67 7.95
CA ALA A 241 3.81 23.27 7.63
C ALA A 241 4.84 24.43 7.79
N PRO A 242 4.63 25.64 7.23
CA PRO A 242 5.53 26.76 7.47
C PRO A 242 5.54 27.23 8.93
N ALA A 243 4.40 27.17 9.65
CA ALA A 243 4.33 27.50 11.06
C ALA A 243 5.26 26.63 11.93
N ILE A 244 5.36 25.35 11.59
CA ILE A 244 6.25 24.39 12.26
C ILE A 244 7.69 24.58 11.80
N SER A 245 7.94 24.73 10.50
CA SER A 245 9.30 24.87 9.96
C SER A 245 9.96 26.19 10.34
N ALA A 246 9.20 27.25 10.56
CA ALA A 246 9.72 28.54 11.06
C ALA A 246 10.36 28.43 12.47
N LYS A 247 9.93 27.45 13.27
CA LYS A 247 10.40 27.20 14.64
C LYS A 247 11.37 26.01 14.75
N ASN A 248 11.36 25.15 13.73
CA ASN A 248 12.06 23.87 13.77
C ASN A 248 12.97 23.71 12.56
N ASN A 249 14.20 23.25 12.79
CA ASN A 249 15.10 22.93 11.68
C ASN A 249 14.58 21.64 10.99
N VAL A 250 14.26 21.78 9.69
CA VAL A 250 13.90 20.68 8.77
C VAL A 250 14.59 20.95 7.43
N ALA A 251 14.81 19.92 6.64
CA ALA A 251 15.53 20.04 5.37
C ALA A 251 14.64 20.65 4.27
N GLY A 252 13.38 20.26 4.22
CA GLY A 252 12.47 20.72 3.19
C GLY A 252 11.00 20.78 3.65
N VAL A 253 10.24 21.62 2.95
CA VAL A 253 8.79 21.75 3.09
C VAL A 253 8.17 21.62 1.70
N VAL A 254 7.24 20.71 1.54
CA VAL A 254 6.43 20.54 0.32
C VAL A 254 5.00 20.90 0.66
N VAL A 255 4.37 21.76 -0.13
CA VAL A 255 2.95 22.11 0.04
C VAL A 255 2.19 21.98 -1.26
N TYR A 256 0.97 21.45 -1.18
CA TYR A 256 0.05 21.36 -2.31
C TYR A 256 -1.30 21.97 -1.99
N GLY A 257 -1.83 22.77 -2.92
CA GLY A 257 -3.21 23.25 -2.84
C GLY A 257 -3.47 24.15 -1.61
N THR A 258 -2.63 25.17 -1.38
CA THR A 258 -2.72 26.08 -0.23
C THR A 258 -2.92 27.54 -0.67
N THR A 259 -3.01 28.46 0.27
CA THR A 259 -3.17 29.90 0.00
C THR A 259 -2.14 30.73 0.75
N ALA A 260 -1.79 31.88 0.20
CA ALA A 260 -0.98 32.92 0.84
C ALA A 260 -1.81 34.11 1.33
N LYS A 261 -3.08 34.14 0.98
CA LYS A 261 -4.02 35.25 1.31
C LYS A 261 -4.53 35.15 2.73
N SER A 262 -5.01 36.26 3.26
CA SER A 262 -5.85 36.28 4.44
C SER A 262 -7.14 35.47 4.20
N TRP A 263 -7.74 34.92 5.25
CA TRP A 263 -8.95 34.11 5.10
C TRP A 263 -10.12 34.91 4.54
N PHE A 264 -10.19 36.19 4.88
CA PHE A 264 -11.17 37.12 4.34
C PHE A 264 -11.07 37.29 2.80
N GLU A 265 -9.86 37.50 2.29
CA GLU A 265 -9.63 37.63 0.84
C GLU A 265 -9.88 36.32 0.11
N TYR A 266 -9.38 35.20 0.67
CA TYR A 266 -9.60 33.87 0.13
C TYR A 266 -11.10 33.55 0.00
N GLN A 267 -11.88 33.80 1.05
CA GLN A 267 -13.32 33.52 1.04
C GLN A 267 -14.06 34.27 -0.06
N LEU A 268 -13.77 35.58 -0.25
CA LEU A 268 -14.43 36.37 -1.26
C LEU A 268 -14.10 35.88 -2.67
N GLU A 269 -12.87 35.48 -2.89
CA GLU A 269 -12.45 34.92 -4.18
C GLU A 269 -13.06 33.53 -4.40
N MET A 270 -13.10 32.70 -3.36
CA MET A 270 -13.74 31.39 -3.38
C MET A 270 -15.22 31.52 -3.81
N TYR A 271 -16.00 32.42 -3.21
CA TYR A 271 -17.40 32.62 -3.61
C TYR A 271 -17.51 33.07 -5.08
N ARG A 272 -16.59 33.93 -5.54
CA ARG A 272 -16.59 34.37 -6.93
C ARG A 272 -16.37 33.25 -7.92
N ILE A 273 -15.46 32.34 -7.59
CA ILE A 273 -15.09 31.21 -8.46
C ILE A 273 -16.10 30.06 -8.32
N GLN A 274 -16.38 29.62 -7.10
CA GLN A 274 -17.23 28.44 -6.93
C GLN A 274 -18.69 28.68 -7.27
N ASN A 275 -19.23 29.86 -7.02
CA ASN A 275 -20.59 30.22 -7.44
C ASN A 275 -20.73 30.25 -8.98
N ALA A 276 -19.69 30.72 -9.70
CA ALA A 276 -19.66 30.64 -11.15
C ALA A 276 -19.60 29.21 -11.66
N LEU A 277 -18.77 28.35 -11.02
CA LEU A 277 -18.70 26.91 -11.31
C LEU A 277 -20.01 26.16 -10.99
N ALA A 278 -20.77 26.66 -9.99
CA ALA A 278 -22.11 26.16 -9.67
C ALA A 278 -23.19 26.63 -10.66
N GLY A 279 -22.84 27.44 -11.67
CA GLY A 279 -23.73 27.88 -12.75
C GLY A 279 -24.46 29.21 -12.49
N MET A 280 -24.08 29.96 -11.44
CA MET A 280 -24.62 31.31 -11.24
C MET A 280 -24.13 32.23 -12.35
N ASN A 281 -25.01 33.11 -12.84
CA ASN A 281 -24.60 34.15 -13.79
C ASN A 281 -23.72 35.22 -13.12
N PRO A 282 -22.91 35.99 -13.88
CA PRO A 282 -21.96 36.93 -13.30
C PRO A 282 -22.58 38.00 -12.39
N ILE A 283 -23.82 38.40 -12.62
CA ILE A 283 -24.53 39.42 -11.81
C ILE A 283 -24.90 38.80 -10.44
N GLU A 284 -25.42 37.59 -10.45
CA GLU A 284 -25.75 36.84 -9.23
C GLU A 284 -24.50 36.53 -8.40
N VAL A 285 -23.40 36.14 -9.05
CA VAL A 285 -22.10 35.92 -8.41
C VAL A 285 -21.67 37.20 -7.66
N GLU A 286 -21.61 38.34 -8.33
CA GLU A 286 -21.18 39.60 -7.72
C GLU A 286 -22.13 40.06 -6.61
N LYS A 287 -23.42 39.81 -6.74
CA LYS A 287 -24.40 40.10 -5.69
C LYS A 287 -24.11 39.21 -4.45
N SER A 288 -23.91 37.94 -4.65
CA SER A 288 -23.56 36.96 -3.57
C SER A 288 -22.25 37.40 -2.89
N VAL A 289 -21.21 37.70 -3.64
CA VAL A 289 -19.92 38.16 -3.08
C VAL A 289 -20.08 39.43 -2.22
N ARG A 290 -20.90 40.42 -2.66
CA ARG A 290 -21.16 41.63 -1.86
C ARG A 290 -21.92 41.32 -0.55
N GLU A 291 -22.86 40.40 -0.59
CA GLU A 291 -23.58 39.95 0.63
C GLU A 291 -22.63 39.24 1.59
N GLN A 292 -21.74 38.41 1.07
CA GLN A 292 -20.70 37.70 1.88
C GLN A 292 -19.63 38.68 2.38
N TYR A 293 -19.30 39.75 1.62
CA TYR A 293 -18.30 40.75 2.04
C TYR A 293 -18.66 41.35 3.39
N GLU A 294 -19.90 41.84 3.57
CA GLU A 294 -20.33 42.47 4.82
C GLU A 294 -20.27 41.52 5.99
N LEU A 295 -20.73 40.27 5.80
CA LEU A 295 -20.71 39.24 6.85
C LEU A 295 -19.28 38.86 7.23
N ASN A 296 -18.41 38.60 6.25
CA ASN A 296 -17.01 38.28 6.46
C ASN A 296 -16.26 39.43 7.16
N TYR A 297 -16.50 40.70 6.71
CA TYR A 297 -15.88 41.86 7.30
C TYR A 297 -16.25 42.02 8.79
N ARG A 298 -17.52 41.87 9.12
CA ARG A 298 -18.01 41.98 10.51
C ARG A 298 -17.42 40.85 11.36
N TYR A 299 -17.40 39.63 10.87
CA TYR A 299 -16.89 38.48 11.62
C TYR A 299 -15.37 38.48 11.73
N PHE A 300 -14.66 38.53 10.60
CA PHE A 300 -13.20 38.37 10.57
C PHE A 300 -12.41 39.63 10.91
N ILE A 301 -12.90 40.81 10.49
CA ILE A 301 -12.16 42.06 10.70
C ILE A 301 -12.65 42.78 11.95
N LYS A 302 -13.97 42.97 12.09
CA LYS A 302 -14.57 43.62 13.26
C LYS A 302 -14.68 42.70 14.49
N LYS A 303 -14.43 41.44 14.36
CA LYS A 303 -14.46 40.41 15.44
C LYS A 303 -15.81 40.30 16.14
N GLU A 304 -16.92 40.61 15.45
CA GLU A 304 -18.25 40.44 16.01
C GLU A 304 -18.55 38.95 16.28
N LYS A 305 -19.31 38.66 17.32
CA LYS A 305 -19.69 37.29 17.68
C LYS A 305 -20.73 36.73 16.71
N LEU A 306 -20.68 35.45 16.43
CA LEU A 306 -21.65 34.77 15.55
C LEU A 306 -23.07 34.91 16.07
N GLU A 307 -23.26 34.84 17.39
CA GLU A 307 -24.56 34.95 18.03
C GLU A 307 -25.17 36.36 17.82
N GLU A 308 -24.33 37.41 17.80
CA GLU A 308 -24.79 38.79 17.52
C GLU A 308 -25.09 38.96 16.02
N LEU A 309 -24.28 38.38 15.15
CA LEU A 309 -24.54 38.42 13.70
C LEU A 309 -25.84 37.68 13.36
N ALA A 310 -26.09 36.54 13.99
CA ALA A 310 -27.28 35.72 13.79
C ALA A 310 -28.59 36.39 14.26
N LYS A 311 -28.55 37.48 15.04
CA LYS A 311 -29.75 38.26 15.38
C LYS A 311 -30.37 38.93 14.16
N ASN A 312 -29.60 39.19 13.11
CA ASN A 312 -30.11 39.69 11.85
C ASN A 312 -30.56 38.50 10.99
N PRO A 313 -31.86 38.41 10.59
CA PRO A 313 -32.37 37.23 9.86
C PRO A 313 -31.64 36.95 8.56
N LYS A 314 -31.19 37.96 7.83
CA LYS A 314 -30.43 37.80 6.57
C LYS A 314 -29.03 37.25 6.84
N ALA A 315 -28.36 37.77 7.87
CA ALA A 315 -27.05 37.29 8.28
C ALA A 315 -27.14 35.82 8.84
N ASP A 316 -28.17 35.50 9.63
CA ASP A 316 -28.38 34.15 10.13
C ASP A 316 -28.61 33.14 8.99
N SER A 317 -29.39 33.53 7.97
CA SER A 317 -29.58 32.70 6.77
C SER A 317 -28.25 32.44 6.05
N LEU A 318 -27.44 33.45 5.84
CA LEU A 318 -26.11 33.29 5.19
C LEU A 318 -25.16 32.46 6.05
N LEU A 319 -25.14 32.67 7.37
CA LEU A 319 -24.33 31.87 8.30
C LEU A 319 -24.71 30.39 8.22
N ARG A 320 -26.00 30.08 8.24
CA ARG A 320 -26.46 28.67 8.22
C ARG A 320 -26.28 28.01 6.87
N VAL A 321 -26.59 28.70 5.79
CA VAL A 321 -26.58 28.11 4.44
C VAL A 321 -25.16 28.05 3.87
N THR A 322 -24.38 29.11 4.07
CA THR A 322 -23.05 29.21 3.42
C THR A 322 -21.91 28.82 4.36
N TRP A 323 -21.99 29.15 5.65
CA TRP A 323 -20.94 28.82 6.63
C TRP A 323 -21.27 27.62 7.50
N GLU A 324 -22.40 26.95 7.23
CA GLU A 324 -22.84 25.77 8.00
C GLU A 324 -22.88 26.04 9.52
N TYR A 325 -23.26 27.27 9.90
CA TYR A 325 -23.30 27.65 11.32
C TYR A 325 -24.31 26.81 12.09
N ASN A 326 -23.85 26.07 13.08
CA ASN A 326 -24.67 25.16 13.87
C ASN A 326 -25.47 25.83 15.01
N GLY A 327 -25.39 27.14 15.17
CA GLY A 327 -26.01 27.87 16.30
C GLY A 327 -25.27 27.73 17.63
N LYS A 328 -24.13 27.04 17.66
CA LYS A 328 -23.37 26.73 18.90
C LYS A 328 -21.84 26.95 18.72
N GLY A 329 -21.45 27.97 17.96
CA GLY A 329 -20.04 28.37 17.82
C GLY A 329 -19.22 27.54 16.85
N LYS A 330 -19.84 26.75 15.94
CA LYS A 330 -19.14 26.04 14.86
C LYS A 330 -19.59 26.56 13.50
N ILE A 331 -18.63 26.76 12.60
CA ILE A 331 -18.82 27.04 11.18
C ILE A 331 -17.91 26.10 10.38
N TYR A 332 -18.36 25.67 9.17
CA TYR A 332 -17.63 24.69 8.35
C TYR A 332 -17.19 23.45 9.14
N ALA A 333 -18.10 22.93 9.98
CA ALA A 333 -17.88 21.77 10.87
C ALA A 333 -16.74 21.93 11.89
N ARG A 334 -16.17 23.12 12.09
CA ARG A 334 -15.08 23.41 13.03
C ARG A 334 -15.44 24.53 14.01
N ASN A 335 -14.70 24.58 15.11
CA ASN A 335 -14.73 25.71 16.04
C ASN A 335 -14.57 27.03 15.25
N ALA A 336 -15.44 27.99 15.49
CA ALA A 336 -15.41 29.26 14.80
C ALA A 336 -14.10 30.04 15.04
N GLU A 337 -13.46 29.85 16.19
CA GLU A 337 -12.16 30.44 16.50
C GLU A 337 -11.04 29.93 15.60
N TYR A 338 -11.11 28.68 15.14
CA TYR A 338 -10.18 28.13 14.16
C TYR A 338 -10.02 29.04 12.94
N TRP A 339 -11.14 29.50 12.39
CA TRP A 339 -11.17 30.35 11.20
C TRP A 339 -10.75 31.79 11.48
N ARG A 340 -11.06 32.32 12.70
CA ARG A 340 -10.56 33.62 13.14
C ARG A 340 -9.05 33.63 13.29
N GLN A 341 -8.50 32.59 13.84
CA GLN A 341 -7.06 32.46 13.99
C GLN A 341 -6.38 32.37 12.61
N ILE A 342 -6.95 31.63 11.62
CA ILE A 342 -6.43 31.63 10.25
C ILE A 342 -6.39 33.02 9.66
N GLN A 343 -7.45 33.83 9.87
CA GLN A 343 -7.50 35.23 9.42
C GLN A 343 -6.34 36.06 9.98
N ASP A 344 -6.04 35.87 11.23
CA ASP A 344 -5.04 36.69 11.95
C ASP A 344 -3.64 36.06 11.91
N TYR A 345 -3.51 34.87 11.35
CA TYR A 345 -2.25 34.12 11.37
C TYR A 345 -1.23 34.73 10.44
N PRO A 346 0.04 34.84 10.86
CA PRO A 346 1.09 35.47 10.06
C PRO A 346 1.63 34.52 8.99
N HIS A 347 0.85 34.28 7.92
CA HIS A 347 1.16 33.30 6.87
C HIS A 347 2.49 33.58 6.19
N LEU A 348 2.69 34.82 5.70
CA LEU A 348 3.89 35.19 4.94
C LEU A 348 5.12 35.31 5.84
N GLU A 349 4.95 35.74 7.10
CA GLU A 349 6.03 35.83 8.09
C GLU A 349 6.55 34.43 8.51
N ASN A 350 5.70 33.41 8.45
CA ASN A 350 6.16 32.05 8.64
C ASN A 350 6.99 31.57 7.45
N TRP A 351 6.60 31.93 6.24
CA TRP A 351 7.39 31.65 5.04
C TRP A 351 8.71 32.43 5.02
N GLU A 352 8.73 33.69 5.47
CA GLU A 352 9.95 34.48 5.70
C GLU A 352 10.93 33.73 6.62
N LYS A 353 10.42 33.17 7.73
CA LYS A 353 11.24 32.48 8.75
C LYS A 353 11.65 31.06 8.36
N THR A 354 11.03 30.50 7.34
CA THR A 354 11.30 29.12 6.88
C THR A 354 12.65 29.08 6.14
N LYS A 355 13.68 28.53 6.81
CA LYS A 355 15.04 28.38 6.23
C LYS A 355 15.17 27.12 5.36
N ALA A 356 14.26 26.19 5.47
CA ALA A 356 14.21 24.98 4.68
C ALA A 356 14.09 25.28 3.18
N LYS A 357 14.47 24.31 2.34
CA LYS A 357 14.06 24.34 0.91
C LYS A 357 12.54 24.15 0.81
N VAL A 358 11.91 24.79 -0.15
CA VAL A 358 10.46 24.80 -0.29
C VAL A 358 10.03 24.39 -1.70
N LEU A 359 9.18 23.40 -1.80
CA LEU A 359 8.46 23.04 -3.03
C LEU A 359 7.01 23.42 -2.86
N VAL A 360 6.55 24.33 -3.71
CA VAL A 360 5.14 24.71 -3.80
C VAL A 360 4.55 24.02 -5.03
N GLN A 361 3.50 23.23 -4.81
CA GLN A 361 2.83 22.47 -5.87
C GLN A 361 1.42 23.03 -6.11
N PHE A 362 1.04 23.23 -7.37
CA PHE A 362 -0.25 23.78 -7.77
C PHE A 362 -0.91 22.96 -8.86
N GLY A 363 -2.14 22.52 -8.62
CA GLY A 363 -3.01 21.88 -9.60
C GLY A 363 -3.83 22.91 -10.37
N GLU A 364 -3.75 22.96 -11.70
CA GLU A 364 -4.40 23.98 -12.51
C GLU A 364 -5.94 23.86 -12.57
N ALA A 365 -6.48 22.68 -12.16
CA ALA A 365 -7.91 22.45 -12.03
C ALA A 365 -8.40 22.54 -10.56
N ASP A 366 -7.57 23.03 -9.65
CA ASP A 366 -7.92 23.15 -8.23
C ASP A 366 -8.97 24.25 -8.03
N PHE A 367 -10.20 23.85 -7.69
CA PHE A 367 -11.32 24.75 -7.43
C PHE A 367 -11.42 25.22 -5.96
N GLN A 368 -10.51 24.74 -5.09
CA GLN A 368 -10.41 25.18 -3.69
C GLN A 368 -9.20 26.11 -3.49
N ALA A 369 -8.01 25.67 -3.87
CA ALA A 369 -6.82 26.53 -3.87
C ALA A 369 -6.52 27.04 -5.29
N PHE A 370 -7.46 27.71 -5.87
CA PHE A 370 -7.62 28.06 -7.29
C PHE A 370 -6.60 29.07 -7.81
N SER A 371 -5.79 29.68 -6.95
CA SER A 371 -4.93 30.82 -7.34
C SER A 371 -3.47 30.41 -7.51
N LYS A 372 -3.00 30.29 -8.76
CA LYS A 372 -1.58 30.13 -9.06
C LYS A 372 -0.76 31.33 -8.52
N ALA A 373 -1.34 32.51 -8.49
CA ALA A 373 -0.69 33.71 -7.96
C ALA A 373 -0.35 33.58 -6.48
N ASP A 374 -1.22 32.95 -5.67
CA ASP A 374 -0.97 32.70 -4.24
C ASP A 374 0.21 31.75 -4.06
N HIS A 375 0.25 30.67 -4.83
CA HIS A 375 1.36 29.71 -4.81
C HIS A 375 2.67 30.39 -5.23
N GLN A 376 2.62 31.24 -6.27
CA GLN A 376 3.79 32.03 -6.69
C GLN A 376 4.21 33.07 -5.63
N GLN A 377 3.26 33.65 -4.89
CA GLN A 377 3.56 34.58 -3.80
C GLN A 377 4.35 33.89 -2.67
N ILE A 378 4.00 32.65 -2.31
CA ILE A 378 4.81 31.86 -1.36
C ILE A 378 6.25 31.74 -1.85
N VAL A 379 6.43 31.33 -3.11
CA VAL A 379 7.77 31.19 -3.71
C VAL A 379 8.53 32.53 -3.72
N ASN A 380 7.86 33.61 -4.08
CA ASN A 380 8.46 34.94 -4.09
C ASN A 380 8.88 35.38 -2.68
N THR A 381 8.03 35.14 -1.68
CA THR A 381 8.32 35.47 -0.28
C THR A 381 9.55 34.71 0.21
N VAL A 382 9.56 33.40 0.05
CA VAL A 382 10.71 32.59 0.49
C VAL A 382 11.97 33.01 -0.24
N ASN A 383 11.93 33.19 -1.57
CA ASN A 383 13.11 33.56 -2.35
C ASN A 383 13.56 35.00 -2.13
N TYR A 384 12.71 35.88 -1.65
CA TYR A 384 13.10 37.25 -1.27
C TYR A 384 14.04 37.21 -0.04
N PHE A 385 13.68 36.41 0.97
CA PHE A 385 14.47 36.33 2.22
C PHE A 385 15.55 35.24 2.17
N HIS A 386 15.34 34.20 1.37
CA HIS A 386 16.25 33.04 1.23
C HIS A 386 16.41 32.70 -0.26
N PRO A 387 17.23 33.45 -1.02
CA PRO A 387 17.36 33.32 -2.48
C PRO A 387 17.63 31.89 -2.94
N GLY A 388 16.83 31.38 -3.88
CA GLY A 388 16.94 30.03 -4.44
C GLY A 388 16.45 28.91 -3.54
N ASN A 389 15.71 29.21 -2.47
CA ASN A 389 15.18 28.18 -1.58
C ASN A 389 13.80 27.65 -1.97
N ALA A 390 13.03 28.36 -2.81
CA ALA A 390 11.70 27.93 -3.18
C ALA A 390 11.52 27.73 -4.70
N THR A 391 10.74 26.71 -5.07
CA THR A 391 10.38 26.38 -6.45
C THR A 391 8.88 26.14 -6.55
N LEU A 392 8.25 26.59 -7.66
CA LEU A 392 6.86 26.28 -8.01
C LEU A 392 6.83 25.16 -9.05
N MET A 393 6.03 24.12 -8.80
CA MET A 393 5.64 23.12 -9.79
C MET A 393 4.14 23.17 -10.05
N THR A 394 3.74 23.11 -11.33
CA THR A 394 2.33 23.12 -11.72
C THR A 394 1.95 21.85 -12.45
N TYR A 395 0.72 21.39 -12.21
CA TYR A 395 0.19 20.17 -12.80
C TYR A 395 -1.07 20.46 -13.61
N PRO A 396 -1.00 20.35 -14.94
CA PRO A 396 -2.17 20.55 -15.79
C PRO A 396 -3.30 19.60 -15.42
N LEU A 397 -4.54 20.06 -15.55
CA LEU A 397 -5.76 19.27 -15.35
C LEU A 397 -5.88 18.60 -13.97
N THR A 398 -5.07 18.99 -13.01
CA THR A 398 -5.01 18.36 -11.68
C THR A 398 -5.75 19.21 -10.66
N ASP A 399 -6.61 18.59 -9.87
CA ASP A 399 -7.50 19.25 -8.91
C ASP A 399 -6.97 19.23 -7.46
N HIS A 400 -7.81 19.69 -6.52
CA HIS A 400 -7.48 19.74 -5.08
C HIS A 400 -7.22 18.37 -4.46
N PHE A 401 -7.82 17.32 -5.01
CA PHE A 401 -7.68 15.93 -4.54
C PHE A 401 -6.55 15.18 -5.25
N PHE A 402 -5.64 15.91 -5.90
CA PHE A 402 -4.53 15.38 -6.70
C PHE A 402 -4.98 14.55 -7.93
N ALA A 403 -6.22 14.71 -8.38
CA ALA A 403 -6.78 13.93 -9.48
C ALA A 403 -6.63 14.66 -10.83
N LYS A 404 -6.34 13.92 -11.90
CA LYS A 404 -6.43 14.42 -13.29
C LYS A 404 -7.89 14.48 -13.72
N SER A 405 -8.65 15.39 -13.13
CA SER A 405 -10.10 15.47 -13.27
C SER A 405 -10.59 16.33 -14.45
N GLY A 406 -9.67 16.82 -15.27
CA GLY A 406 -9.98 17.70 -16.41
C GLY A 406 -9.88 19.18 -16.07
N SER A 407 -10.78 19.99 -16.60
CA SER A 407 -10.88 21.41 -16.27
C SER A 407 -11.35 21.63 -14.83
N MET A 408 -11.15 22.83 -14.28
CA MET A 408 -11.69 23.22 -12.96
C MET A 408 -13.21 23.00 -12.87
N GLN A 409 -13.95 23.26 -13.97
CA GLN A 409 -15.39 23.00 -14.03
C GLN A 409 -15.73 21.50 -13.91
N GLU A 410 -14.99 20.66 -14.59
CA GLU A 410 -15.19 19.19 -14.53
C GLU A 410 -14.84 18.66 -13.14
N ALA A 411 -13.74 19.12 -12.54
CA ALA A 411 -13.34 18.80 -11.18
C ALA A 411 -14.43 19.18 -10.15
N TYR A 412 -14.94 20.42 -10.25
CA TYR A 412 -16.01 20.90 -9.40
C TYR A 412 -17.29 20.06 -9.56
N ASN A 413 -17.69 19.74 -10.79
CA ASN A 413 -18.87 18.93 -11.07
C ASN A 413 -18.78 17.52 -10.50
N LYS A 414 -17.61 16.87 -10.59
CA LYS A 414 -17.36 15.56 -9.97
C LYS A 414 -17.50 15.63 -8.45
N PHE A 415 -16.88 16.61 -7.83
CA PHE A 415 -16.99 16.84 -6.39
C PHE A 415 -18.43 17.12 -5.95
N ALA A 416 -19.10 18.08 -6.58
CA ALA A 416 -20.47 18.47 -6.25
C ALA A 416 -21.50 17.34 -6.46
N SER A 417 -21.22 16.39 -7.36
CA SER A 417 -22.06 15.21 -7.57
C SER A 417 -21.74 14.04 -6.64
N GLY A 418 -20.81 14.22 -5.68
CA GLY A 418 -20.41 13.18 -4.72
C GLY A 418 -19.57 12.05 -5.31
N LYS A 419 -19.00 12.22 -6.49
CA LYS A 419 -18.17 11.22 -7.18
C LYS A 419 -16.72 11.18 -6.65
N ILE A 420 -16.57 11.17 -5.33
CA ILE A 420 -15.26 11.23 -4.67
C ILE A 420 -14.37 10.03 -5.06
N GLN A 421 -14.95 8.83 -5.18
CA GLN A 421 -14.20 7.64 -5.58
C GLN A 421 -13.59 7.80 -6.98
N GLN A 422 -14.32 8.39 -7.91
CA GLN A 422 -13.79 8.66 -9.25
C GLN A 422 -12.58 9.61 -9.20
N LEU A 423 -12.58 10.60 -8.31
CA LEU A 423 -11.42 11.47 -8.12
C LEU A 423 -10.20 10.69 -7.58
N PHE A 424 -10.42 9.72 -6.68
CA PHE A 424 -9.34 8.87 -6.19
C PHE A 424 -8.76 7.95 -7.28
N ASP A 425 -9.62 7.41 -8.14
CA ASP A 425 -9.21 6.57 -9.27
C ASP A 425 -8.37 7.34 -10.30
N GLU A 426 -8.63 8.65 -10.45
CA GLU A 426 -7.95 9.56 -11.39
C GLU A 426 -6.67 10.21 -10.78
N TYR A 427 -6.15 9.72 -9.69
CA TYR A 427 -4.96 10.27 -9.01
C TYR A 427 -3.79 10.54 -9.95
N ASN A 428 -3.25 11.76 -9.92
CA ASN A 428 -2.07 12.15 -10.68
C ASN A 428 -0.78 11.75 -9.94
N GLN A 429 -0.17 10.65 -10.35
CA GLN A 429 1.05 10.12 -9.73
C GLN A 429 2.22 11.11 -9.77
N GLU A 430 2.28 12.01 -10.75
CA GLU A 430 3.35 13.00 -10.90
C GLU A 430 3.47 13.93 -9.69
N VAL A 431 2.37 14.17 -8.96
CA VAL A 431 2.42 15.05 -7.78
C VAL A 431 3.27 14.43 -6.67
N GLY A 432 3.04 13.16 -6.34
CA GLY A 432 3.84 12.44 -5.34
C GLY A 432 5.27 12.18 -5.82
N LEU A 433 5.43 11.69 -7.05
CA LEU A 433 6.75 11.33 -7.60
C LEU A 433 7.68 12.54 -7.72
N SER A 434 7.17 13.69 -8.19
CA SER A 434 7.98 14.90 -8.29
C SER A 434 8.34 15.50 -6.92
N ALA A 435 7.45 15.38 -5.92
CA ALA A 435 7.73 15.78 -4.55
C ALA A 435 8.88 14.96 -3.95
N VAL A 436 8.85 13.65 -4.13
CA VAL A 436 9.92 12.75 -3.68
C VAL A 436 11.22 13.00 -4.42
N LYS A 437 11.17 13.11 -5.74
CA LYS A 437 12.35 13.43 -6.56
C LYS A 437 13.01 14.73 -6.10
N TRP A 438 12.22 15.80 -5.94
CA TRP A 438 12.73 17.07 -5.42
C TRP A 438 13.32 16.91 -4.01
N SER A 439 12.67 16.12 -3.13
CA SER A 439 13.19 15.85 -1.78
C SER A 439 14.54 15.14 -1.82
N ASN A 440 14.71 14.14 -2.69
CA ASN A 440 15.98 13.45 -2.90
C ASN A 440 17.07 14.42 -3.39
N GLU A 441 16.74 15.31 -4.31
CA GLU A 441 17.67 16.30 -4.86
C GLU A 441 18.18 17.25 -3.76
N ILE A 442 17.32 17.83 -2.92
CA ILE A 442 17.71 18.77 -1.87
C ILE A 442 18.48 18.11 -0.72
N LEU A 443 18.18 16.85 -0.43
CA LEU A 443 18.88 16.09 0.59
C LEU A 443 20.23 15.57 0.09
N SER A 444 20.58 15.84 -1.18
CA SER A 444 21.73 15.21 -1.84
C SER A 444 21.72 13.68 -1.64
N ILE A 445 20.53 13.14 -1.45
CA ILE A 445 20.33 11.73 -1.61
C ILE A 445 20.56 11.54 -3.10
N LYS A 446 21.81 11.35 -3.48
CA LYS A 446 22.14 10.70 -4.73
C LYS A 446 21.29 9.45 -4.66
N ASP A 447 20.45 9.23 -5.67
CA ASP A 447 19.75 7.97 -5.77
C ASP A 447 20.69 6.94 -5.18
N GLU A 448 20.28 6.26 -4.08
CA GLU A 448 21.01 5.09 -3.62
C GLU A 448 20.83 3.93 -4.61
N VAL A 449 20.67 4.31 -5.85
CA VAL A 449 21.03 3.58 -7.03
C VAL A 449 22.48 3.06 -6.94
N ASN A 450 23.22 3.44 -5.92
CA ASN A 450 24.60 2.94 -5.70
C ASN A 450 24.70 1.80 -4.65
N LEU A 451 23.64 1.15 -4.23
CA LEU A 451 23.72 -0.28 -3.97
C LEU A 451 23.79 -1.09 -5.28
N GLN A 452 23.68 -0.41 -6.45
CA GLN A 452 23.92 -0.93 -7.79
C GLN A 452 25.37 -1.34 -8.06
N GLU A 453 26.32 -1.06 -7.23
CA GLU A 453 27.68 -1.52 -7.45
C GLU A 453 27.91 -3.03 -7.19
N LYS A 454 26.83 -3.80 -6.99
CA LYS A 454 26.91 -5.26 -6.96
C LYS A 454 26.04 -5.94 -8.03
N GLY A 455 26.04 -5.41 -9.25
CA GLY A 455 25.57 -6.17 -10.40
C GLY A 455 24.10 -6.07 -10.76
N TRP A 456 23.18 -5.62 -9.87
CA TRP A 456 21.74 -5.56 -10.15
C TRP A 456 21.23 -4.12 -10.38
N LYS A 457 20.42 -3.93 -11.45
CA LYS A 457 19.81 -2.65 -11.84
C LYS A 457 18.30 -2.80 -11.90
N LYS A 458 17.57 -1.83 -11.31
CA LYS A 458 16.11 -1.77 -11.43
C LYS A 458 15.70 -1.42 -12.85
N LEU A 459 14.74 -2.15 -13.39
CA LEU A 459 14.14 -1.89 -14.68
C LEU A 459 12.92 -1.00 -14.53
N ASN A 460 12.64 -0.17 -15.55
CA ASN A 460 11.48 0.70 -15.55
C ASN A 460 10.25 -0.10 -16.03
N THR A 461 9.46 -0.62 -15.09
CA THR A 461 8.22 -1.36 -15.33
C THR A 461 7.00 -0.56 -14.89
N GLU A 462 5.84 -0.82 -15.51
CA GLU A 462 4.58 -0.22 -15.10
C GLU A 462 4.23 -0.67 -13.67
N ARG A 463 3.96 0.29 -12.79
CA ARG A 463 3.54 0.03 -11.41
C ARG A 463 2.07 -0.40 -11.35
N TYR A 464 1.78 -1.38 -10.49
CA TYR A 464 0.42 -1.69 -10.09
C TYR A 464 0.38 -2.04 -8.58
N PRO A 465 -0.78 -2.01 -7.92
CA PRO A 465 -0.87 -2.33 -6.49
C PRO A 465 -0.76 -3.85 -6.24
N GLY A 466 0.44 -4.40 -6.42
CA GLY A 466 0.77 -5.80 -6.25
C GLY A 466 2.16 -6.10 -6.83
N LYS A 467 2.60 -7.34 -6.70
CA LYS A 467 3.88 -7.78 -7.24
C LYS A 467 3.75 -8.28 -8.68
N GLN A 468 4.77 -8.05 -9.49
CA GLN A 468 4.97 -8.75 -10.74
C GLN A 468 5.24 -10.23 -10.45
N ASP A 469 4.70 -11.16 -11.22
CA ASP A 469 4.67 -12.57 -10.83
C ASP A 469 5.67 -13.47 -11.50
N ASP A 470 5.95 -13.28 -12.79
CA ASP A 470 6.95 -14.04 -13.52
C ASP A 470 7.55 -13.25 -14.67
N ILE A 471 8.78 -13.61 -15.05
CA ILE A 471 9.54 -13.02 -16.14
C ILE A 471 10.29 -14.10 -16.89
N THR A 472 10.40 -13.98 -18.21
CA THR A 472 11.17 -14.89 -19.04
C THR A 472 11.88 -14.12 -20.15
N PHE A 473 13.08 -14.58 -20.53
CA PHE A 473 13.85 -14.06 -21.65
C PHE A 473 14.25 -15.22 -22.57
N ILE A 474 14.17 -15.00 -23.88
CA ILE A 474 14.64 -15.96 -24.92
C ILE A 474 16.02 -15.60 -25.43
N ASN A 475 16.45 -14.36 -25.27
CA ASN A 475 17.78 -13.84 -25.54
C ASN A 475 18.05 -12.61 -24.68
N GLU A 476 19.20 -11.98 -24.77
CA GLU A 476 19.61 -10.83 -23.97
C GLU A 476 18.73 -9.58 -24.16
N ASN A 477 17.96 -9.52 -25.26
CA ASN A 477 17.15 -8.36 -25.64
C ASN A 477 15.65 -8.61 -25.49
N GLU A 478 15.18 -9.84 -25.76
CA GLU A 478 13.77 -10.14 -25.93
C GLU A 478 13.23 -10.96 -24.75
N GLY A 479 12.20 -10.41 -24.10
CA GLY A 479 11.60 -11.04 -22.93
C GLY A 479 10.19 -10.54 -22.61
N TRP A 480 9.53 -11.24 -21.69
CA TRP A 480 8.16 -10.93 -21.24
C TRP A 480 8.07 -11.02 -19.74
N TYR A 481 7.23 -10.16 -19.14
CA TYR A 481 6.78 -10.32 -17.76
C TYR A 481 5.26 -10.21 -17.63
N ILE A 482 4.75 -10.73 -16.54
CA ILE A 482 3.32 -10.83 -16.26
C ILE A 482 3.00 -10.44 -14.81
N ASN A 483 1.73 -10.12 -14.56
CA ASN A 483 1.29 -9.78 -13.21
C ASN A 483 -0.14 -10.25 -12.90
N GLY A 484 -0.51 -10.10 -11.62
CA GLY A 484 -1.84 -10.43 -11.10
C GLY A 484 -2.95 -9.48 -11.52
N TYR A 485 -2.64 -8.42 -12.26
CA TYR A 485 -3.65 -7.49 -12.81
C TYR A 485 -4.12 -7.90 -14.21
N GLY A 486 -3.71 -9.09 -14.65
CA GLY A 486 -4.05 -9.61 -15.96
C GLY A 486 -3.24 -9.00 -17.11
N SER A 487 -2.08 -8.45 -16.82
CA SER A 487 -1.24 -7.79 -17.82
C SER A 487 -0.06 -8.66 -18.24
N ILE A 488 0.27 -8.57 -19.54
CA ILE A 488 1.46 -9.18 -20.15
C ILE A 488 2.23 -8.06 -20.86
N TYR A 489 3.53 -7.98 -20.58
CA TYR A 489 4.42 -6.98 -21.16
C TYR A 489 5.55 -7.65 -21.92
N HIS A 490 6.02 -6.99 -22.98
CA HIS A 490 7.08 -7.44 -23.87
C HIS A 490 8.19 -6.39 -24.00
N THR A 491 9.44 -6.83 -24.03
CA THR A 491 10.62 -6.00 -24.31
C THR A 491 11.42 -6.56 -25.46
N LYS A 492 12.05 -5.65 -26.22
CA LYS A 492 13.03 -5.98 -27.30
C LYS A 492 14.41 -5.36 -27.07
N ASN A 493 14.63 -4.77 -25.89
CA ASN A 493 15.86 -4.09 -25.54
C ASN A 493 16.37 -4.46 -24.13
N GLY A 494 16.14 -5.71 -23.74
CA GLY A 494 16.64 -6.26 -22.48
C GLY A 494 15.99 -5.70 -21.23
N GLY A 495 14.76 -5.16 -21.37
CA GLY A 495 13.99 -4.62 -20.26
C GLY A 495 14.14 -3.11 -20.04
N GLU A 496 14.84 -2.38 -20.90
CA GLU A 496 14.94 -0.92 -20.81
C GLU A 496 13.58 -0.23 -21.04
N THR A 497 12.79 -0.79 -21.97
CA THR A 497 11.40 -0.39 -22.24
C THR A 497 10.51 -1.60 -22.40
N TRP A 498 9.23 -1.43 -22.04
CA TRP A 498 8.22 -2.48 -22.06
C TRP A 498 6.98 -2.02 -22.80
N GLU A 499 6.44 -2.88 -23.66
CA GLU A 499 5.17 -2.72 -24.36
C GLU A 499 4.13 -3.61 -23.69
N LYS A 500 2.99 -3.06 -23.29
CA LYS A 500 1.86 -3.85 -22.79
C LYS A 500 1.15 -4.53 -23.95
N GLN A 501 1.23 -5.85 -24.02
CA GLN A 501 0.59 -6.65 -25.07
C GLN A 501 -0.84 -7.09 -24.72
N LEU A 502 -1.13 -7.27 -23.43
CA LEU A 502 -2.44 -7.69 -22.97
C LEU A 502 -2.74 -7.02 -21.63
N GLU A 503 -4.01 -6.63 -21.44
CA GLU A 503 -4.61 -6.33 -20.14
C GLU A 503 -6.01 -6.98 -20.09
N LYS A 504 -6.16 -8.00 -19.26
CA LYS A 504 -7.39 -8.78 -19.13
C LYS A 504 -7.89 -8.72 -17.69
N LYS A 505 -8.83 -7.80 -17.42
CA LYS A 505 -9.42 -7.62 -16.09
C LYS A 505 -10.05 -8.91 -15.57
N GLY A 506 -9.88 -9.18 -14.29
CA GLY A 506 -10.39 -10.39 -13.63
C GLY A 506 -9.54 -11.64 -13.88
N THR A 507 -8.37 -11.50 -14.50
CA THR A 507 -7.38 -12.55 -14.70
C THR A 507 -6.17 -12.28 -13.79
N PHE A 508 -5.59 -13.33 -13.20
CA PHE A 508 -4.33 -13.26 -12.46
C PHE A 508 -3.32 -14.16 -13.17
N PHE A 509 -2.44 -13.58 -13.99
CA PHE A 509 -1.33 -14.33 -14.58
C PHE A 509 -0.26 -14.63 -13.53
N ARG A 510 0.19 -15.89 -13.48
CA ARG A 510 1.09 -16.38 -12.44
C ARG A 510 2.42 -16.95 -12.98
N CYS A 511 2.44 -17.44 -14.19
CA CYS A 511 3.64 -18.00 -14.84
C CYS A 511 3.63 -17.71 -16.33
N VAL A 512 4.83 -17.51 -16.90
CA VAL A 512 5.03 -17.25 -18.33
C VAL A 512 6.27 -17.97 -18.84
N ALA A 513 6.18 -18.54 -20.04
CA ALA A 513 7.30 -19.16 -20.72
C ALA A 513 7.18 -18.99 -22.24
N PHE A 514 8.29 -18.74 -22.92
CA PHE A 514 8.37 -18.63 -24.36
C PHE A 514 9.35 -19.67 -24.96
N VAL A 515 8.89 -20.37 -25.96
CA VAL A 515 9.71 -21.35 -26.70
C VAL A 515 10.70 -20.62 -27.61
N ASP A 516 10.21 -19.59 -28.26
CA ASP A 516 10.93 -18.69 -29.17
C ASP A 516 10.21 -17.31 -29.19
N SER A 517 10.56 -16.45 -30.17
CA SER A 517 9.97 -15.11 -30.30
C SER A 517 8.49 -15.11 -30.71
N LEU A 518 7.93 -16.23 -31.15
CA LEU A 518 6.54 -16.34 -31.63
C LEU A 518 5.66 -17.16 -30.70
N ILE A 519 6.17 -18.28 -30.18
CA ILE A 519 5.37 -19.24 -29.41
C ILE A 519 5.61 -19.05 -27.91
N GLY A 520 4.55 -18.72 -27.16
CA GLY A 520 4.60 -18.52 -25.73
C GLY A 520 3.31 -18.93 -25.01
N PHE A 521 3.41 -19.11 -23.69
CA PHE A 521 2.33 -19.55 -22.83
C PHE A 521 2.31 -18.76 -21.54
N ALA A 522 1.10 -18.39 -21.07
CA ALA A 522 0.87 -17.70 -19.82
C ALA A 522 -0.19 -18.45 -18.99
N GLY A 523 0.18 -18.88 -17.79
CA GLY A 523 -0.71 -19.60 -16.88
C GLY A 523 -1.34 -18.66 -15.85
N THR A 524 -2.61 -18.92 -15.51
CA THR A 524 -3.36 -18.18 -14.49
C THR A 524 -3.41 -18.93 -13.18
N VAL A 525 -3.56 -18.21 -12.06
CA VAL A 525 -3.73 -18.84 -10.73
C VAL A 525 -5.12 -19.45 -10.53
N GLY A 526 -6.08 -19.08 -11.39
CA GLY A 526 -7.47 -19.49 -11.31
C GLY A 526 -8.29 -18.70 -10.29
N THR A 527 -9.58 -19.03 -10.22
CA THR A 527 -10.54 -18.40 -9.31
C THR A 527 -10.38 -18.87 -7.85
N ASP A 528 -11.08 -18.24 -6.92
CA ASP A 528 -11.25 -18.55 -5.48
C ASP A 528 -10.02 -18.37 -4.56
N TYR A 529 -8.87 -17.97 -5.07
CA TYR A 529 -7.69 -17.69 -4.24
C TYR A 529 -7.52 -16.18 -3.96
N PHE A 530 -7.74 -15.35 -4.97
CA PHE A 530 -7.72 -13.89 -4.81
C PHE A 530 -9.11 -13.31 -5.06
N PRO A 531 -9.54 -12.29 -4.29
CA PRO A 531 -10.76 -11.56 -4.58
C PRO A 531 -10.68 -10.92 -5.98
N ASN A 532 -11.79 -10.84 -6.67
CA ASN A 532 -11.93 -10.24 -8.02
C ASN A 532 -11.29 -11.03 -9.18
N VAL A 533 -10.70 -12.21 -8.96
CA VAL A 533 -10.27 -13.11 -10.04
C VAL A 533 -11.45 -13.99 -10.44
N ILE A 534 -11.93 -13.79 -11.66
CA ILE A 534 -13.10 -14.49 -12.22
C ILE A 534 -12.76 -15.35 -13.44
N ASP A 535 -11.55 -15.24 -13.98
CA ASP A 535 -11.10 -15.99 -15.13
C ASP A 535 -10.85 -17.46 -14.78
N THR A 536 -11.55 -18.35 -15.46
CA THR A 536 -11.48 -19.80 -15.25
C THR A 536 -10.53 -20.51 -16.21
N ILE A 537 -9.91 -19.78 -17.15
CA ILE A 537 -8.98 -20.34 -18.13
C ILE A 537 -7.61 -20.53 -17.48
N PRO A 538 -7.09 -21.76 -17.38
CA PRO A 538 -5.81 -22.00 -16.70
C PRO A 538 -4.59 -21.60 -17.53
N LEU A 539 -4.69 -21.65 -18.86
CA LEU A 539 -3.55 -21.44 -19.76
C LEU A 539 -3.96 -20.69 -21.01
N TYR A 540 -3.22 -19.66 -21.34
CA TYR A 540 -3.27 -18.92 -22.60
C TYR A 540 -2.01 -19.18 -23.42
N GLY A 541 -2.16 -19.23 -24.75
CA GLY A 541 -1.07 -19.39 -25.70
C GLY A 541 -1.05 -18.30 -26.75
N THR A 542 0.12 -18.00 -27.26
CA THR A 542 0.38 -17.14 -28.41
C THR A 542 1.23 -17.87 -29.45
N THR A 543 1.02 -17.56 -30.73
CA THR A 543 1.82 -18.04 -31.86
C THR A 543 2.33 -16.89 -32.72
N ASP A 544 2.16 -15.65 -32.27
CA ASP A 544 2.51 -14.42 -33.00
C ASP A 544 3.34 -13.43 -32.14
N GLY A 545 4.02 -13.95 -31.11
CA GLY A 545 4.88 -13.17 -30.22
C GLY A 545 4.13 -12.34 -29.20
N GLY A 546 2.89 -12.74 -28.87
CA GLY A 546 2.05 -12.07 -27.88
C GLY A 546 1.17 -10.96 -28.44
N LYS A 547 1.05 -10.79 -29.74
CA LYS A 547 0.09 -9.87 -30.37
C LYS A 547 -1.33 -10.33 -30.10
N THR A 548 -1.54 -11.65 -30.06
CA THR A 548 -2.81 -12.28 -29.66
C THR A 548 -2.55 -13.39 -28.64
N TRP A 549 -3.44 -13.51 -27.65
CA TRP A 549 -3.42 -14.53 -26.62
C TRP A 549 -4.75 -15.26 -26.60
N ASN A 550 -4.73 -16.58 -26.80
CA ASN A 550 -5.91 -17.41 -26.91
C ASN A 550 -5.94 -18.48 -25.82
N PRO A 551 -7.12 -18.86 -25.30
CA PRO A 551 -7.27 -20.01 -24.42
C PRO A 551 -6.70 -21.27 -25.04
N VAL A 552 -5.91 -22.03 -24.28
CA VAL A 552 -5.34 -23.31 -24.72
C VAL A 552 -6.33 -24.43 -24.38
N SER A 553 -6.66 -25.24 -25.40
CA SER A 553 -7.46 -26.46 -25.22
C SER A 553 -6.60 -27.58 -24.69
N TYR A 554 -7.14 -28.39 -23.79
CA TYR A 554 -6.46 -29.57 -23.23
C TYR A 554 -7.46 -30.71 -22.99
N SER A 555 -6.95 -31.95 -22.87
CA SER A 555 -7.71 -33.12 -22.46
C SER A 555 -7.32 -33.57 -21.06
N GLY A 556 -8.19 -34.33 -20.38
CA GLY A 556 -7.95 -34.82 -19.00
C GLY A 556 -8.70 -34.04 -17.93
N PRO A 557 -8.32 -34.23 -16.64
CA PRO A 557 -8.96 -33.55 -15.52
C PRO A 557 -8.93 -32.02 -15.61
N TYR A 558 -9.97 -31.38 -15.06
CA TYR A 558 -10.06 -29.93 -15.00
C TYR A 558 -8.89 -29.34 -14.19
N VAL A 559 -8.22 -28.35 -14.81
CA VAL A 559 -7.12 -27.60 -14.22
C VAL A 559 -7.65 -26.24 -13.75
N LYS A 560 -7.58 -25.99 -12.47
CA LYS A 560 -8.10 -24.76 -11.86
C LYS A 560 -7.16 -23.58 -11.98
N GLY A 561 -5.85 -23.81 -12.03
CA GLY A 561 -4.82 -22.80 -12.20
C GLY A 561 -3.42 -23.38 -12.23
N LEU A 562 -2.46 -22.54 -12.59
CA LEU A 562 -1.04 -22.88 -12.80
C LEU A 562 -0.12 -21.91 -12.04
N CYS A 563 1.06 -22.37 -11.63
CA CYS A 563 2.08 -21.57 -10.92
C CYS A 563 3.44 -21.54 -11.62
N ALA A 564 3.71 -22.53 -12.46
CA ALA A 564 4.97 -22.60 -13.19
C ALA A 564 4.81 -23.32 -14.52
N ILE A 565 5.67 -22.96 -15.47
CA ILE A 565 5.84 -23.64 -16.77
C ILE A 565 7.33 -23.84 -16.98
N ASP A 566 7.75 -25.05 -17.35
CA ASP A 566 9.12 -25.37 -17.76
C ASP A 566 9.14 -25.94 -19.17
N ILE A 567 10.23 -25.66 -19.90
CA ILE A 567 10.42 -26.03 -21.32
C ILE A 567 11.66 -26.89 -21.43
N VAL A 568 11.52 -28.06 -22.04
CA VAL A 568 12.62 -28.97 -22.42
C VAL A 568 12.77 -29.01 -23.95
N LYS A 569 13.98 -28.69 -24.42
CA LYS A 569 14.36 -28.78 -25.83
C LYS A 569 15.18 -30.05 -26.05
N GLU A 570 14.57 -31.11 -26.61
CA GLU A 570 15.24 -32.36 -26.93
C GLU A 570 15.84 -32.25 -28.37
N GLN A 571 17.16 -32.24 -28.43
CA GLN A 571 17.85 -32.17 -29.72
C GLN A 571 17.76 -33.50 -30.46
N TYR A 572 17.49 -33.46 -31.80
CA TYR A 572 17.53 -34.64 -32.67
C TYR A 572 18.06 -34.26 -34.05
N ILE A 573 18.48 -35.27 -34.83
CA ILE A 573 18.95 -35.05 -36.17
C ILE A 573 17.79 -35.29 -37.16
N ASN A 574 17.43 -34.25 -37.91
CA ASN A 574 16.42 -34.29 -38.98
C ASN A 574 17.07 -34.01 -40.32
N HIS A 575 17.06 -34.99 -41.22
CA HIS A 575 17.71 -34.87 -42.55
C HIS A 575 19.16 -34.33 -42.51
N GLY A 576 19.94 -34.76 -41.53
CA GLY A 576 21.33 -34.32 -41.34
C GLY A 576 21.50 -32.93 -40.72
N LYS A 577 20.42 -32.26 -40.34
CA LYS A 577 20.41 -30.98 -39.57
C LYS A 577 19.95 -31.22 -38.15
N SER A 578 20.56 -30.48 -37.24
CA SER A 578 20.10 -30.44 -35.85
C SER A 578 18.76 -29.72 -35.77
N ASP A 579 17.79 -30.32 -35.08
CA ASP A 579 16.46 -29.80 -34.82
C ASP A 579 16.08 -30.10 -33.39
N TYR A 580 14.98 -29.49 -32.88
CA TYR A 580 14.55 -29.64 -31.51
C TYR A 580 13.10 -30.08 -31.41
N LYS A 581 12.85 -31.10 -30.62
CA LYS A 581 11.50 -31.44 -30.14
C LYS A 581 11.24 -30.72 -28.82
N ILE A 582 10.14 -30.00 -28.76
CA ILE A 582 9.77 -29.16 -27.62
C ILE A 582 8.79 -29.91 -26.73
N HIS A 583 9.13 -30.02 -25.45
CA HIS A 583 8.28 -30.58 -24.42
C HIS A 583 7.99 -29.47 -23.37
N LEU A 584 6.74 -29.30 -23.01
CA LEU A 584 6.27 -28.28 -22.09
C LEU A 584 5.57 -28.95 -20.90
N TYR A 585 5.87 -28.46 -19.71
CA TYR A 585 5.30 -28.95 -18.45
C TYR A 585 4.79 -27.77 -17.64
N ALA A 586 3.52 -27.77 -17.28
CA ALA A 586 2.92 -26.72 -16.48
C ALA A 586 2.27 -27.33 -15.22
N VAL A 587 2.53 -26.74 -14.07
CA VAL A 587 2.01 -27.23 -12.78
C VAL A 587 1.30 -26.13 -12.01
N GLY A 588 0.35 -26.50 -11.20
CA GLY A 588 -0.33 -25.59 -10.28
C GLY A 588 -1.26 -26.37 -9.34
N ARG A 589 -1.71 -25.67 -8.33
CA ARG A 589 -1.63 -24.24 -8.04
C ARG A 589 -1.30 -23.98 -6.55
N VAL A 590 -1.21 -22.73 -6.16
CA VAL A 590 -1.42 -22.29 -4.78
C VAL A 590 -2.87 -22.60 -4.41
N GLY A 591 -3.11 -23.35 -3.35
CA GLY A 591 -4.39 -23.98 -3.05
C GLY A 591 -4.60 -25.27 -3.87
N SER A 592 -5.55 -26.06 -3.47
CA SER A 592 -5.92 -27.32 -4.13
C SER A 592 -6.85 -27.03 -5.36
N PRO A 593 -6.93 -27.89 -6.37
CA PRO A 593 -6.21 -29.17 -6.57
C PRO A 593 -4.85 -29.00 -7.23
N ALA A 594 -3.94 -29.95 -6.98
CA ALA A 594 -2.66 -30.07 -7.65
C ALA A 594 -2.81 -30.76 -9.01
N ASN A 595 -2.36 -30.09 -10.09
CA ASN A 595 -2.45 -30.59 -11.45
C ASN A 595 -1.12 -30.44 -12.21
N LEU A 596 -0.85 -31.35 -13.12
CA LEU A 596 0.19 -31.28 -14.12
C LEU A 596 -0.45 -31.23 -15.51
N MET A 597 0.03 -30.32 -16.39
CA MET A 597 -0.28 -30.31 -17.82
C MET A 597 0.98 -30.58 -18.60
N VAL A 598 0.92 -31.42 -19.61
CA VAL A 598 2.07 -31.79 -20.46
C VAL A 598 1.72 -31.63 -21.94
N SER A 599 2.67 -31.08 -22.69
CA SER A 599 2.68 -31.10 -24.16
C SER A 599 4.00 -31.67 -24.65
N HIS A 600 3.97 -32.53 -25.68
CA HIS A 600 5.17 -33.10 -26.30
C HIS A 600 5.35 -32.71 -27.80
N ASP A 601 4.59 -31.72 -28.25
CA ASP A 601 4.51 -31.25 -29.64
C ASP A 601 4.61 -29.71 -29.76
N GLY A 602 5.32 -29.08 -28.83
CA GLY A 602 5.52 -27.63 -28.81
C GLY A 602 4.31 -26.81 -28.37
N GLY A 603 3.35 -27.44 -27.70
CA GLY A 603 2.15 -26.77 -27.18
C GLY A 603 0.95 -26.84 -28.09
N LEU A 604 0.98 -27.65 -29.15
CA LEU A 604 -0.16 -27.88 -30.06
C LEU A 604 -1.26 -28.68 -29.34
N THR A 605 -0.87 -29.71 -28.58
CA THR A 605 -1.80 -30.50 -27.77
C THR A 605 -1.32 -30.57 -26.32
N TRP A 606 -2.29 -30.53 -25.40
CA TRP A 606 -2.02 -30.58 -23.98
C TRP A 606 -2.88 -31.65 -23.29
N ILE A 607 -2.27 -32.35 -22.34
CA ILE A 607 -2.92 -33.38 -21.53
C ILE A 607 -2.71 -33.01 -20.07
N SER A 608 -3.78 -32.95 -19.29
CA SER A 608 -3.72 -32.75 -17.86
C SER A 608 -3.80 -34.06 -17.08
N SER A 609 -3.18 -34.10 -15.88
CA SER A 609 -3.29 -35.16 -14.91
C SER A 609 -3.39 -34.59 -13.50
N SER A 610 -4.08 -35.32 -12.61
CA SER A 610 -4.19 -34.91 -11.19
C SER A 610 -3.00 -35.48 -10.41
N MET A 611 -2.41 -34.61 -9.56
CA MET A 611 -1.36 -34.99 -8.60
C MET A 611 -1.85 -34.96 -7.14
N ASN A 612 -3.16 -34.94 -6.92
CA ASN A 612 -3.74 -34.83 -5.55
C ASN A 612 -3.42 -35.99 -4.62
N ASN A 613 -3.02 -37.13 -5.16
CA ASN A 613 -2.56 -38.26 -4.36
C ASN A 613 -1.10 -38.11 -3.88
N ASP A 614 -0.30 -37.31 -4.59
CA ASP A 614 1.11 -37.12 -4.33
C ASP A 614 1.38 -35.86 -3.50
N CYS A 615 0.62 -34.79 -3.77
CA CYS A 615 0.72 -33.50 -3.07
C CYS A 615 -0.63 -32.75 -3.13
N LYS A 616 -0.75 -31.63 -2.40
CA LYS A 616 -1.99 -30.83 -2.39
C LYS A 616 -1.83 -29.48 -3.11
N MET A 617 -0.63 -28.92 -3.11
CA MET A 617 -0.30 -27.67 -3.81
C MET A 617 0.99 -27.86 -4.61
N LEU A 618 1.09 -27.15 -5.74
CA LEU A 618 2.27 -27.15 -6.61
C LEU A 618 2.68 -25.71 -6.95
N PHE A 619 3.95 -25.40 -6.77
CA PHE A 619 4.47 -24.04 -6.87
C PHE A 619 5.54 -23.85 -7.95
N ASP A 620 6.28 -24.93 -8.29
CA ASP A 620 7.31 -24.88 -9.32
C ASP A 620 7.57 -26.26 -9.92
N ILE A 621 8.13 -26.29 -11.11
CA ILE A 621 8.59 -27.50 -11.81
C ILE A 621 9.91 -27.23 -12.50
N LYS A 622 10.82 -28.20 -12.40
CA LYS A 622 12.06 -28.22 -13.18
C LYS A 622 12.26 -29.61 -13.79
N MET A 623 12.21 -29.66 -15.12
CA MET A 623 12.51 -30.86 -15.87
C MET A 623 13.96 -30.79 -16.38
N PHE A 624 14.72 -31.86 -16.21
CA PHE A 624 16.09 -31.99 -16.70
C PHE A 624 16.13 -32.50 -18.14
N ASP A 625 15.21 -33.40 -18.46
CA ASP A 625 14.92 -33.93 -19.79
C ASP A 625 13.42 -34.28 -19.87
N LYS A 626 12.97 -34.89 -20.94
CA LYS A 626 11.56 -35.25 -21.13
C LYS A 626 11.03 -36.27 -20.12
N ASN A 627 11.90 -36.99 -19.39
CA ASN A 627 11.51 -38.02 -18.42
C ASN A 627 11.80 -37.65 -16.98
N ASN A 628 12.91 -36.95 -16.74
CA ASN A 628 13.43 -36.68 -15.39
C ASN A 628 13.15 -35.24 -14.98
N GLY A 629 12.68 -35.06 -13.76
CA GLY A 629 12.43 -33.73 -13.19
C GLY A 629 11.96 -33.78 -11.75
N ILE A 630 11.80 -32.60 -11.16
CA ILE A 630 11.25 -32.39 -9.83
C ILE A 630 10.10 -31.36 -9.83
N VAL A 631 9.26 -31.44 -8.82
CA VAL A 631 8.29 -30.38 -8.49
C VAL A 631 8.46 -29.91 -7.06
N CYS A 632 8.25 -28.61 -6.85
CA CYS A 632 8.12 -27.96 -5.57
C CYS A 632 6.66 -27.97 -5.13
N ALA A 633 6.39 -28.47 -3.92
CA ALA A 633 5.04 -28.79 -3.49
C ALA A 633 4.80 -28.53 -2.00
N ALA A 634 3.54 -28.63 -1.63
CA ALA A 634 3.08 -28.69 -0.24
C ALA A 634 2.24 -29.93 0.01
N SER A 635 2.38 -30.51 1.22
CA SER A 635 1.76 -31.78 1.57
C SER A 635 0.27 -31.67 1.92
N ASN A 636 -0.23 -30.46 2.25
CA ASN A 636 -1.62 -30.22 2.63
C ASN A 636 -2.15 -28.96 1.95
N GLU A 637 -3.45 -28.90 1.71
CA GLU A 637 -4.15 -27.70 1.20
C GLU A 637 -4.29 -26.60 2.26
N ASP A 638 -4.33 -26.99 3.53
CA ASP A 638 -4.22 -26.09 4.67
C ASP A 638 -2.74 -25.88 5.00
N ILE A 639 -2.24 -24.67 4.73
CA ILE A 639 -0.82 -24.35 4.92
C ILE A 639 -0.38 -24.51 6.38
N GLU A 640 -1.28 -24.31 7.34
CA GLU A 640 -0.99 -24.50 8.77
C GLU A 640 -0.63 -25.94 9.13
N LYS A 641 -1.11 -26.87 8.33
CA LYS A 641 -0.84 -28.33 8.50
C LYS A 641 0.16 -28.85 7.47
N SER A 642 0.63 -27.99 6.56
CA SER A 642 1.46 -28.41 5.44
C SER A 642 2.93 -28.48 5.81
N ASN A 643 3.60 -29.51 5.29
CA ASN A 643 5.05 -29.64 5.25
C ASN A 643 5.58 -29.29 3.86
N ALA A 644 6.80 -28.78 3.80
CA ALA A 644 7.52 -28.61 2.55
C ALA A 644 7.80 -29.98 1.89
N LEU A 645 7.56 -30.08 0.58
CA LEU A 645 7.60 -31.35 -0.14
C LEU A 645 8.31 -31.20 -1.48
N ILE A 646 9.21 -32.12 -1.82
CA ILE A 646 9.79 -32.24 -3.16
C ILE A 646 9.47 -33.64 -3.69
N LEU A 647 8.89 -33.68 -4.89
CA LEU A 647 8.64 -34.93 -5.61
C LEU A 647 9.53 -34.99 -6.84
N LYS A 648 9.97 -36.19 -7.22
CA LYS A 648 10.80 -36.48 -8.40
C LYS A 648 10.09 -37.46 -9.32
N THR A 649 10.14 -37.20 -10.61
CA THR A 649 9.72 -38.13 -11.68
C THR A 649 10.91 -38.65 -12.46
N SER A 650 10.77 -39.84 -13.06
CA SER A 650 11.70 -40.45 -14.01
C SER A 650 11.00 -41.01 -15.26
N ASP A 651 9.73 -40.67 -15.44
CA ASP A 651 8.87 -41.17 -16.52
C ASP A 651 8.02 -40.06 -17.18
N GLY A 652 8.49 -38.82 -17.08
CA GLY A 652 7.86 -37.66 -17.68
C GLY A 652 6.61 -37.18 -16.96
N GLY A 653 6.54 -37.41 -15.65
CA GLY A 653 5.43 -36.98 -14.80
C GLY A 653 4.26 -37.96 -14.73
N LYS A 654 4.40 -39.18 -15.25
CA LYS A 654 3.37 -40.23 -15.10
C LYS A 654 3.30 -40.76 -13.68
N SER A 655 4.46 -40.82 -13.00
CA SER A 655 4.54 -41.15 -11.56
C SER A 655 5.53 -40.23 -10.84
N TRP A 656 5.33 -40.10 -9.54
CA TRP A 656 6.11 -39.19 -8.69
C TRP A 656 6.56 -39.92 -7.40
N LYS A 657 7.82 -39.77 -7.05
CA LYS A 657 8.41 -40.29 -5.82
C LYS A 657 8.74 -39.11 -4.89
N LYS A 658 8.34 -39.19 -3.65
CA LYS A 658 8.75 -38.28 -2.60
C LYS A 658 10.24 -38.43 -2.30
N VAL A 659 11.02 -37.35 -2.50
CA VAL A 659 12.46 -37.33 -2.26
C VAL A 659 12.86 -36.41 -1.10
N TYR A 660 11.95 -35.52 -0.69
CA TYR A 660 12.13 -34.67 0.48
C TYR A 660 10.77 -34.33 1.10
N GLN A 661 10.71 -34.24 2.42
CA GLN A 661 9.60 -33.69 3.19
C GLN A 661 10.15 -33.13 4.51
N SER A 662 9.81 -31.87 4.84
CA SER A 662 10.11 -31.30 6.16
C SER A 662 9.23 -31.94 7.24
N ASN A 663 9.67 -31.83 8.50
CA ASN A 663 8.90 -32.25 9.67
C ASN A 663 8.19 -31.08 10.38
N ARG A 664 8.15 -29.91 9.75
CA ARG A 664 7.58 -28.68 10.30
C ARG A 664 6.30 -28.31 9.56
N SER A 665 5.31 -27.86 10.31
CA SER A 665 4.07 -27.28 9.77
C SER A 665 4.31 -25.85 9.23
N PHE A 666 3.32 -25.31 8.52
CA PHE A 666 3.36 -24.00 7.89
C PHE A 666 4.39 -23.87 6.76
N GLU A 667 4.83 -24.97 6.15
CA GLU A 667 5.88 -24.95 5.14
C GLU A 667 5.42 -25.48 3.79
N GLY A 668 6.02 -24.92 2.73
CA GLY A 668 6.00 -25.44 1.36
C GLY A 668 7.34 -25.19 0.67
N THR A 669 7.76 -26.05 -0.24
CA THR A 669 8.86 -25.69 -1.15
C THR A 669 8.34 -24.76 -2.23
N TRP A 670 9.12 -23.73 -2.61
CA TRP A 670 8.56 -22.67 -3.44
C TRP A 670 9.16 -22.58 -4.85
N LYS A 671 10.48 -22.44 -4.98
CA LYS A 671 11.17 -22.31 -6.27
C LYS A 671 12.43 -23.13 -6.29
N ALA A 672 12.77 -23.64 -7.47
CA ALA A 672 13.95 -24.46 -7.72
C ALA A 672 14.93 -23.78 -8.67
N SER A 673 16.23 -24.01 -8.43
CA SER A 673 17.31 -23.64 -9.34
C SER A 673 18.34 -24.76 -9.43
N PHE A 674 18.69 -25.19 -10.64
CA PHE A 674 19.66 -26.22 -10.92
C PHE A 674 20.76 -25.66 -11.81
N PRO A 675 21.90 -25.23 -11.25
CA PRO A 675 23.04 -24.77 -12.05
C PRO A 675 23.77 -25.89 -12.77
N SER A 676 23.59 -27.15 -12.35
CA SER A 676 24.09 -28.34 -13.03
C SER A 676 23.12 -29.53 -12.83
N ASP A 677 23.36 -30.63 -13.56
CA ASP A 677 22.54 -31.85 -13.46
C ASP A 677 22.60 -32.51 -12.07
N LYS A 678 23.63 -32.20 -11.27
CA LYS A 678 23.83 -32.78 -9.94
C LYS A 678 23.46 -31.84 -8.80
N ILE A 679 23.80 -30.57 -8.93
CA ILE A 679 23.63 -29.57 -7.87
C ILE A 679 22.33 -28.81 -8.10
N GLY A 680 21.49 -28.78 -7.08
CA GLY A 680 20.22 -28.02 -7.09
C GLY A 680 19.87 -27.44 -5.73
N TYR A 681 19.06 -26.38 -5.77
CA TYR A 681 18.62 -25.64 -4.61
C TYR A 681 17.11 -25.38 -4.70
N VAL A 682 16.42 -25.47 -3.58
CA VAL A 682 14.98 -25.22 -3.47
C VAL A 682 14.69 -24.38 -2.24
N THR A 683 13.97 -23.29 -2.37
CA THR A 683 13.52 -22.50 -1.20
C THR A 683 12.44 -23.23 -0.42
N ILE A 684 12.55 -23.18 0.93
CA ILE A 684 11.56 -23.70 1.87
C ILE A 684 10.86 -22.50 2.50
N GLN A 685 9.70 -22.17 1.97
CA GLN A 685 8.93 -21.02 2.46
C GLN A 685 8.16 -21.38 3.72
N SER A 686 8.37 -20.61 4.81
CA SER A 686 7.63 -20.74 6.06
C SER A 686 6.54 -19.67 6.20
N TYR A 687 5.36 -20.08 6.57
CA TYR A 687 4.20 -19.24 6.89
C TYR A 687 3.90 -19.23 8.39
N ASN A 688 4.84 -19.72 9.22
CA ASN A 688 4.64 -19.80 10.66
C ASN A 688 4.44 -18.39 11.25
N PRO A 689 3.32 -18.13 11.94
CA PRO A 689 3.02 -16.82 12.51
C PRO A 689 3.82 -16.50 13.78
N ASP A 690 4.49 -17.49 14.38
CA ASP A 690 5.30 -17.27 15.58
C ASP A 690 6.59 -16.53 15.24
N PRO A 691 6.78 -15.28 15.72
CA PRO A 691 7.98 -14.49 15.45
C PRO A 691 9.26 -15.06 16.07
N ASN A 692 9.15 -16.06 16.95
CA ASN A 692 10.30 -16.79 17.51
C ASN A 692 10.83 -17.87 16.56
N VAL A 693 10.07 -18.26 15.55
CA VAL A 693 10.52 -19.17 14.49
C VAL A 693 11.27 -18.37 13.44
N LYS A 694 12.53 -18.07 13.70
CA LYS A 694 13.36 -17.14 12.89
C LYS A 694 14.13 -17.83 11.78
N GLN A 695 14.41 -19.14 11.90
CA GLN A 695 15.30 -19.84 10.99
C GLN A 695 14.67 -20.05 9.63
N GLN A 696 15.21 -19.39 8.60
CA GLN A 696 14.88 -19.60 7.19
C GLN A 696 15.89 -20.59 6.56
N ARG A 697 15.43 -21.40 5.58
CA ARG A 697 16.19 -22.55 5.05
C ARG A 697 16.04 -22.71 3.55
N VAL A 698 17.05 -23.31 2.96
CA VAL A 698 17.06 -23.77 1.57
C VAL A 698 17.38 -25.26 1.56
N ALA A 699 16.69 -26.05 0.77
CA ALA A 699 17.08 -27.44 0.52
C ALA A 699 18.10 -27.49 -0.61
N LYS A 700 19.19 -28.24 -0.42
CA LYS A 700 20.25 -28.46 -1.40
C LYS A 700 20.36 -29.94 -1.76
N THR A 701 20.53 -30.25 -3.03
CA THR A 701 20.90 -31.59 -3.54
C THR A 701 22.27 -31.57 -4.21
N THR A 702 22.97 -32.68 -4.17
CA THR A 702 24.25 -32.91 -4.86
C THR A 702 24.25 -34.17 -5.73
N ASP A 703 23.09 -34.80 -5.91
CA ASP A 703 22.87 -36.06 -6.62
C ASP A 703 21.71 -35.99 -7.65
N GLY A 704 21.43 -34.78 -8.17
CA GLY A 704 20.38 -34.56 -9.17
C GLY A 704 18.98 -34.72 -8.57
N GLY A 705 18.80 -34.34 -7.34
CA GLY A 705 17.50 -34.32 -6.66
C GLY A 705 17.03 -35.68 -6.12
N ASN A 706 17.92 -36.68 -5.98
CA ASN A 706 17.57 -37.97 -5.31
C ASN A 706 17.53 -37.84 -3.80
N THR A 707 18.45 -37.04 -3.23
CA THR A 707 18.48 -36.70 -1.80
C THR A 707 18.66 -35.23 -1.55
N TRP A 708 18.18 -34.70 -0.42
CA TRP A 708 18.18 -33.30 -0.10
C TRP A 708 18.64 -33.06 1.33
N GLN A 709 19.41 -31.99 1.52
CA GLN A 709 19.87 -31.53 2.81
C GLN A 709 19.44 -30.08 3.00
N GLU A 710 18.93 -29.72 4.17
CA GLU A 710 18.64 -28.34 4.53
C GLU A 710 19.93 -27.59 4.86
N ILE A 711 20.04 -26.37 4.36
CA ILE A 711 21.08 -25.38 4.71
C ILE A 711 20.41 -24.12 5.24
N ASN A 712 21.05 -23.49 6.22
CA ASN A 712 20.54 -22.27 6.81
C ASN A 712 20.73 -21.09 5.85
N LEU A 713 19.70 -20.27 5.72
CA LEU A 713 19.73 -19.02 4.96
C LEU A 713 20.00 -17.83 5.90
N VAL A 714 19.10 -17.57 6.83
CA VAL A 714 19.17 -16.45 7.77
C VAL A 714 18.28 -16.71 8.98
N GLU A 715 18.57 -16.07 10.10
CA GLU A 715 17.74 -16.09 11.32
C GLU A 715 16.88 -14.79 11.40
N ASP A 716 15.91 -14.69 10.51
CA ASP A 716 14.97 -13.57 10.44
C ASP A 716 13.57 -14.08 10.03
N ALA A 717 12.62 -14.05 10.95
CA ALA A 717 11.24 -14.49 10.68
C ALA A 717 10.56 -13.66 9.58
N SER A 718 10.98 -12.42 9.37
CA SER A 718 10.42 -11.51 8.35
C SER A 718 10.97 -11.77 6.95
N ALA A 719 12.08 -12.50 6.82
CA ALA A 719 12.76 -12.69 5.54
C ALA A 719 11.92 -13.49 4.54
N ARG A 720 11.15 -14.46 4.97
CA ARG A 720 10.32 -15.35 4.15
C ARG A 720 10.85 -15.48 2.71
N GLU A 721 11.45 -16.60 2.39
CA GLU A 721 12.06 -16.85 1.09
C GLU A 721 11.02 -17.07 -0.01
N PHE A 722 11.37 -16.63 -1.23
CA PHE A 722 10.56 -16.82 -2.42
C PHE A 722 11.38 -17.31 -3.61
N GLY A 723 11.97 -16.37 -4.36
CA GLY A 723 12.74 -16.68 -5.57
C GLY A 723 14.07 -17.31 -5.27
N ILE A 724 14.60 -18.10 -6.21
CA ILE A 724 15.96 -18.63 -6.14
C ILE A 724 16.53 -18.70 -7.56
N GLY A 725 17.81 -18.35 -7.72
CA GLY A 725 18.51 -18.44 -9.01
C GLY A 725 20.00 -18.56 -8.77
N PHE A 726 20.63 -19.60 -9.34
CA PHE A 726 22.05 -19.85 -9.27
C PHE A 726 22.69 -19.68 -10.64
N ILE A 727 23.80 -18.94 -10.70
CA ILE A 727 24.63 -18.72 -11.89
C ILE A 727 25.47 -19.96 -12.18
N ASP A 728 26.06 -20.50 -11.13
CA ASP A 728 26.84 -21.74 -11.09
C ASP A 728 26.63 -22.48 -9.74
N GLU A 729 27.35 -23.56 -9.51
CA GLU A 729 27.18 -24.39 -8.33
C GLU A 729 27.51 -23.68 -7.01
N ASN A 730 28.26 -22.57 -7.04
CA ASN A 730 28.68 -21.81 -5.88
C ASN A 730 28.00 -20.43 -5.77
N HIS A 731 27.70 -19.79 -6.89
CA HIS A 731 27.22 -18.42 -6.94
C HIS A 731 25.73 -18.39 -7.23
N GLY A 732 24.95 -17.89 -6.28
CA GLY A 732 23.51 -17.80 -6.43
C GLY A 732 22.85 -16.81 -5.48
N PHE A 733 21.53 -16.65 -5.68
CA PHE A 733 20.69 -15.67 -5.00
C PHE A 733 19.41 -16.31 -4.49
N VAL A 734 18.95 -15.86 -3.34
CA VAL A 734 17.63 -16.16 -2.78
C VAL A 734 16.89 -14.85 -2.59
N GLY A 735 15.71 -14.73 -3.22
CA GLY A 735 14.80 -13.61 -3.01
C GLY A 735 13.94 -13.80 -1.78
N THR A 736 13.66 -12.71 -1.06
CA THR A 736 12.84 -12.70 0.15
C THR A 736 11.79 -11.60 0.11
N MET A 737 10.95 -11.49 1.15
CA MET A 737 10.00 -10.39 1.29
C MET A 737 10.70 -9.02 1.28
N ASN A 738 11.83 -8.92 1.95
CA ASN A 738 12.50 -7.64 2.19
C ASN A 738 13.62 -7.31 1.20
N SER A 739 14.02 -8.23 0.36
CA SER A 739 14.95 -8.14 -0.76
C SER A 739 15.58 -9.49 -1.09
N GLY A 740 16.79 -9.82 -0.58
CA GLY A 740 17.40 -11.13 -0.81
C GLY A 740 18.79 -11.30 -0.25
N TYR A 741 19.36 -12.47 -0.55
CA TYR A 741 20.68 -12.89 -0.12
C TYR A 741 21.47 -13.48 -1.28
N GLU A 742 22.78 -13.21 -1.30
CA GLU A 742 23.76 -13.76 -2.25
C GLU A 742 24.67 -14.74 -1.54
N THR A 743 24.97 -15.85 -2.17
CA THR A 743 26.03 -16.80 -1.78
C THR A 743 27.07 -16.90 -2.90
N LYS A 744 28.36 -17.09 -2.51
CA LYS A 744 29.48 -17.35 -3.44
C LYS A 744 30.22 -18.64 -3.10
N ASP A 745 29.67 -19.43 -2.19
CA ASP A 745 30.28 -20.67 -1.67
C ASP A 745 29.29 -21.84 -1.62
N GLY A 746 28.24 -21.78 -2.46
CA GLY A 746 27.25 -22.84 -2.57
C GLY A 746 26.31 -22.95 -1.39
N GLY A 747 26.01 -21.82 -0.75
CA GLY A 747 25.05 -21.71 0.34
C GLY A 747 25.63 -21.99 1.73
N LYS A 748 26.96 -22.01 1.87
CA LYS A 748 27.59 -22.12 3.21
C LYS A 748 27.49 -20.81 3.96
N THR A 749 27.65 -19.67 3.25
CA THR A 749 27.46 -18.34 3.77
C THR A 749 26.56 -17.50 2.84
N TRP A 750 25.79 -16.57 3.44
CA TRP A 750 24.87 -15.70 2.73
C TRP A 750 25.10 -14.25 3.15
N THR A 751 25.15 -13.36 2.18
CA THR A 751 25.26 -11.90 2.39
C THR A 751 24.04 -11.19 1.83
N PRO A 752 23.49 -10.19 2.53
CA PRO A 752 22.37 -9.41 2.01
C PRO A 752 22.71 -8.75 0.66
N VAL A 753 21.78 -8.80 -0.26
CA VAL A 753 21.85 -8.14 -1.57
C VAL A 753 20.47 -7.61 -1.96
N TYR A 754 20.42 -6.46 -2.64
CA TYR A 754 19.16 -5.89 -3.08
C TYR A 754 18.71 -6.55 -4.39
N LEU A 755 17.60 -7.29 -4.32
CA LEU A 755 16.97 -8.01 -5.46
C LEU A 755 15.58 -7.45 -5.80
N GLY A 756 15.19 -6.30 -5.26
CA GLY A 756 13.82 -5.83 -5.25
C GLY A 756 13.00 -6.45 -4.12
N MET A 757 11.87 -5.81 -3.78
CA MET A 757 10.99 -6.25 -2.70
C MET A 757 10.09 -7.41 -3.14
N ALA A 758 9.75 -8.29 -2.20
CA ALA A 758 8.93 -9.49 -2.42
C ALA A 758 9.40 -10.31 -3.65
N CYS A 759 10.72 -10.52 -3.74
CA CYS A 759 11.37 -11.14 -4.89
C CYS A 759 10.87 -12.59 -5.11
N ASN A 760 9.84 -12.72 -5.93
CA ASN A 760 9.05 -13.95 -6.10
C ASN A 760 9.73 -15.01 -6.97
N LYS A 761 10.47 -14.56 -8.00
CA LYS A 761 11.26 -15.42 -8.88
C LYS A 761 12.59 -14.76 -9.23
N ILE A 762 13.60 -15.59 -9.49
CA ILE A 762 14.87 -15.18 -10.05
C ILE A 762 15.13 -16.10 -11.26
N ARG A 763 15.32 -15.48 -12.43
CA ARG A 763 15.61 -16.17 -13.67
C ARG A 763 17.04 -15.87 -14.08
N ILE A 764 17.84 -16.92 -14.29
CA ILE A 764 19.20 -16.80 -14.81
C ILE A 764 19.17 -17.16 -16.28
N TYR A 765 19.71 -16.28 -17.11
CA TYR A 765 19.83 -16.45 -18.54
C TYR A 765 21.31 -16.36 -18.94
N LYS A 766 21.78 -17.29 -19.75
CA LYS A 766 23.13 -17.29 -20.33
C LYS A 766 23.04 -17.11 -21.84
N ASP A 767 23.65 -16.05 -22.35
CA ASP A 767 23.66 -15.76 -23.76
C ASP A 767 24.65 -16.66 -24.55
N ILE A 768 24.62 -16.59 -25.90
CA ILE A 768 25.47 -17.38 -26.77
C ILE A 768 26.96 -17.05 -26.61
N ASN A 769 27.31 -15.89 -26.11
CA ASN A 769 28.67 -15.43 -25.83
C ASN A 769 29.17 -15.82 -24.43
N GLY A 770 28.30 -16.46 -23.63
CA GLY A 770 28.59 -16.86 -22.25
C GLY A 770 28.37 -15.79 -21.20
N ASN A 771 27.85 -14.61 -21.57
CA ASN A 771 27.44 -13.61 -20.56
C ASN A 771 26.25 -14.14 -19.76
N VAL A 772 26.26 -13.92 -18.45
CA VAL A 772 25.19 -14.34 -17.56
C VAL A 772 24.38 -13.12 -17.14
N TYR A 773 23.09 -13.22 -17.30
CA TYR A 773 22.12 -12.23 -16.85
C TYR A 773 21.20 -12.85 -15.80
N GLY A 774 20.90 -12.10 -14.71
CA GLY A 774 19.89 -12.43 -13.75
C GLY A 774 18.71 -11.46 -13.85
N TYR A 775 17.50 -11.97 -13.72
CA TYR A 775 16.29 -11.15 -13.60
C TYR A 775 15.58 -11.57 -12.33
N SER A 776 15.40 -10.65 -11.40
CA SER A 776 14.56 -10.85 -10.22
C SER A 776 13.26 -10.09 -10.39
N ILE A 777 12.15 -10.68 -9.95
CA ILE A 777 10.82 -10.12 -10.10
C ILE A 777 9.99 -10.25 -8.82
N GLY A 778 9.36 -9.16 -8.45
CA GLY A 778 8.52 -9.00 -7.26
C GLY A 778 7.74 -7.70 -7.37
N LEU A 779 7.81 -6.83 -6.36
CA LEU A 779 7.30 -5.46 -6.48
C LEU A 779 8.14 -4.66 -7.50
N ASP A 780 9.43 -4.94 -7.53
CA ASP A 780 10.36 -4.41 -8.53
C ASP A 780 10.80 -5.50 -9.49
N VAL A 781 11.22 -5.11 -10.68
CA VAL A 781 11.93 -5.96 -11.63
C VAL A 781 13.37 -5.48 -11.71
N MET A 782 14.34 -6.38 -11.41
CA MET A 782 15.75 -6.07 -11.42
C MET A 782 16.46 -6.88 -12.49
N LYS A 783 17.52 -6.33 -13.08
CA LYS A 783 18.43 -7.01 -14.00
C LYS A 783 19.85 -6.96 -13.47
N GLY A 784 20.51 -8.10 -13.36
CA GLY A 784 21.93 -8.25 -13.06
C GLY A 784 22.71 -8.72 -14.28
N LYS A 785 23.98 -8.33 -14.38
CA LYS A 785 24.95 -8.88 -15.33
C LYS A 785 26.16 -9.37 -14.55
N PHE A 786 26.62 -10.59 -14.81
CA PHE A 786 27.66 -11.28 -14.05
C PHE A 786 28.75 -11.82 -14.94
#